data_3b4a31bde69ad05d6d9770397119ade7
#
_entry.id   3b4a31bde69ad05d6d9770397119ade7
#
_cell.length_a   1.000
_cell.length_b   1.000
_cell.length_c   1.000
_cell.angle_alpha   90.00
_cell.angle_beta   90.00
_cell.angle_gamma   90.00
#
_symmetry.space_group_name_H-M   'P 1'
#
loop_
_entity.id
_entity.type
_entity.pdbx_description
1 polymer ?
#
loop_
_entity_poly.entity_id
_entity_poly.type
_entity_poly.pdbx_seq_one_letter_code
_entity_poly.pdbx_strand_id
1 'polypeptide(L)'
;MTKKPSNTNPSKSKALAYFEYVLLALCLAVIALRTTFTEGPVTQSNFGVNLGSNLYSISISAVLMLAFVLWIIWSICSRNFIYKRTGIEIGLGMFCTGALFACLAAADKRLAITDVTVFLAPVMTALLLVQILDSFSKIKIMLAVTAALGVITAYQCAEQYFVSNQMTIEQYQQDPQSMLGPLGIEPDSFQQFLFEHRLYSRGVRSFFTTRNSAGSFALMALFAAIALLIDKFKTCRSDKSGLWYLLGSGFGLVVILFSLALTRSKGALIGLFFAVAAFFPLMFFGSWLKAHKRAILSACLLLAVTAICAVAWYGLSHDRLPGGSSMLVRWQYWHASGKMYAKNFLTGVGPGNFGDFYTRYKPAAASESVADPHNFPLSILTQYGPLGLLGFFVMLAVPLWRTTTAAYGTSSAQVNPLRPTFRIQAIVCLLAVCTALLLVRPFLMPEMLTEKLGVIIYVVVTMHVATAAIFIIAFVLFAGPLLKTRNSKSKIRNINTSIAVFCALLGVAVHNLFDFAIFEPGVLTTFWFLLACLIAIDSHAKSRPLLALKPKPFTRILVVVAVLISSWAFLSYVLIPVSESTMWIRKANAAKESGRFEYAHKLLEKSADADVLSSSALSFDGRLYLYEYEMSLDRNLDLLLRAESCLLKAIGRNDTAYKNFERLTDVYHQLAAGTSTEREKADWLNKAFEAASQAVNRYPGCGRLHFKQAQIADQMGNAEFAAEHYGKAMEIEDEYRDQFRQMYPEREDIVSRIDKNMYLYAKERVEELSEKSDN
;
A
#
# COMPACT_ATOMS: atom_id res chain seq x y z
N MET A 1 52.59 -35.16 -5.80
CA MET A 1 51.27 -35.52 -5.23
C MET A 1 50.66 -34.25 -4.60
N THR A 2 49.90 -33.52 -5.37
CA THR A 2 49.21 -32.30 -4.91
C THR A 2 47.83 -32.70 -4.36
N LYS A 3 47.62 -32.51 -3.04
CA LYS A 3 46.37 -32.72 -2.35
C LYS A 3 45.29 -31.81 -2.96
N LYS A 4 44.27 -32.38 -3.66
CA LYS A 4 43.01 -31.71 -3.99
C LYS A 4 42.40 -31.19 -2.71
N PRO A 5 41.93 -29.92 -2.66
CA PRO A 5 41.21 -29.43 -1.51
C PRO A 5 39.87 -30.18 -1.43
N SER A 6 39.64 -30.84 -0.29
CA SER A 6 38.39 -31.51 0.02
C SER A 6 37.29 -30.44 0.20
N ASN A 7 36.42 -30.35 -0.77
CA ASN A 7 35.23 -29.46 -0.73
C ASN A 7 34.15 -30.07 0.17
N THR A 8 34.42 -30.22 1.45
CA THR A 8 33.41 -30.58 2.46
C THR A 8 32.72 -29.29 2.90
N ASN A 9 31.52 -29.04 2.38
CA ASN A 9 30.61 -28.07 2.98
C ASN A 9 30.46 -28.41 4.47
N PRO A 10 30.76 -27.48 5.40
CA PRO A 10 30.57 -27.76 6.82
C PRO A 10 29.09 -28.08 7.07
N SER A 11 28.83 -29.23 7.70
CA SER A 11 27.47 -29.63 8.05
C SER A 11 26.88 -28.56 8.98
N LYS A 12 25.76 -27.95 8.57
CA LYS A 12 25.04 -27.00 9.43
C LYS A 12 24.66 -27.68 10.76
N SER A 13 24.84 -26.97 11.86
CA SER A 13 24.38 -27.45 13.15
C SER A 13 22.86 -27.66 13.13
N LYS A 14 22.34 -28.65 13.86
CA LYS A 14 20.88 -28.90 13.98
C LYS A 14 20.16 -27.65 14.50
N ALA A 15 20.75 -26.95 15.46
CA ALA A 15 20.21 -25.71 16.02
C ALA A 15 20.00 -24.61 14.94
N LEU A 16 20.98 -24.41 14.04
CA LEU A 16 20.86 -23.46 12.93
C LEU A 16 19.70 -23.85 11.98
N ALA A 17 19.57 -25.13 11.68
CA ALA A 17 18.50 -25.59 10.81
C ALA A 17 17.11 -25.35 11.42
N TYR A 18 16.92 -25.60 12.72
CA TYR A 18 15.66 -25.29 13.41
C TYR A 18 15.37 -23.78 13.46
N PHE A 19 16.37 -22.98 13.75
CA PHE A 19 16.24 -21.53 13.77
C PHE A 19 15.80 -20.97 12.41
N GLU A 20 16.43 -21.42 11.30
CA GLU A 20 16.01 -21.04 9.96
C GLU A 20 14.56 -21.45 9.64
N TYR A 21 14.07 -22.57 10.20
CA TYR A 21 12.68 -22.99 10.01
C TYR A 21 11.71 -22.09 10.76
N VAL A 22 12.05 -21.68 11.98
CA VAL A 22 11.25 -20.73 12.74
C VAL A 22 11.14 -19.40 12.02
N LEU A 23 12.27 -18.89 11.48
CA LEU A 23 12.26 -17.65 10.70
C LEU A 23 11.41 -17.76 9.41
N LEU A 24 11.52 -18.90 8.70
CA LEU A 24 10.68 -19.15 7.52
C LEU A 24 9.20 -19.21 7.89
N ALA A 25 8.85 -19.93 8.96
CA ALA A 25 7.48 -20.06 9.44
C ALA A 25 6.90 -18.69 9.85
N LEU A 26 7.69 -17.86 10.53
CA LEU A 26 7.31 -16.50 10.89
C LEU A 26 7.06 -15.64 9.66
N CYS A 27 7.94 -15.67 8.66
CA CYS A 27 7.74 -14.95 7.39
C CYS A 27 6.46 -15.41 6.67
N LEU A 28 6.16 -16.72 6.68
CA LEU A 28 4.94 -17.26 6.05
C LEU A 28 3.67 -16.92 6.84
N ALA A 29 3.73 -16.84 8.17
CA ALA A 29 2.65 -16.35 9.00
C ALA A 29 2.34 -14.86 8.69
N VAL A 30 3.37 -14.04 8.53
CA VAL A 30 3.20 -12.62 8.19
C VAL A 30 2.61 -12.45 6.78
N ILE A 31 3.05 -13.24 5.79
CA ILE A 31 2.44 -13.16 4.44
C ILE A 31 0.95 -13.56 4.50
N ALA A 32 0.60 -14.58 5.30
CA ALA A 32 -0.79 -14.97 5.48
C ALA A 32 -1.63 -13.86 6.14
N LEU A 33 -1.10 -13.19 7.16
CA LEU A 33 -1.76 -12.03 7.77
C LEU A 33 -1.97 -10.92 6.73
N ARG A 34 -0.90 -10.47 6.06
CA ARG A 34 -0.96 -9.36 5.11
C ARG A 34 -1.86 -9.59 3.89
N THR A 35 -2.07 -10.84 3.52
CA THR A 35 -2.94 -11.20 2.38
C THR A 35 -4.36 -11.53 2.78
N THR A 36 -4.66 -11.64 4.08
CA THR A 36 -5.99 -11.96 4.61
C THR A 36 -6.52 -10.95 5.62
N PHE A 37 -5.80 -9.85 5.82
CA PHE A 37 -6.18 -8.73 6.68
C PHE A 37 -5.92 -7.41 5.95
N THR A 38 -6.91 -6.54 5.93
CA THR A 38 -6.79 -5.21 5.32
C THR A 38 -6.08 -4.27 6.28
N GLU A 39 -4.87 -3.85 5.98
CA GLU A 39 -4.08 -2.92 6.80
C GLU A 39 -4.51 -1.45 6.62
N GLY A 40 -5.46 -1.18 5.74
CA GLY A 40 -5.99 0.16 5.47
C GLY A 40 -6.88 0.71 6.60
N PRO A 41 -7.30 1.97 6.50
CA PRO A 41 -8.17 2.59 7.51
C PRO A 41 -9.52 1.88 7.55
N VAL A 42 -9.78 1.18 8.65
CA VAL A 42 -11.03 0.45 8.87
C VAL A 42 -12.11 1.41 9.35
N THR A 43 -11.73 2.44 10.10
CA THR A 43 -12.63 3.49 10.61
C THR A 43 -11.99 4.87 10.43
N GLN A 44 -12.64 5.71 9.63
CA GLN A 44 -12.44 7.14 9.73
C GLN A 44 -13.43 7.66 10.77
N SER A 45 -12.95 8.43 11.75
CA SER A 45 -13.87 9.20 12.60
C SER A 45 -14.66 10.17 11.72
N ASN A 46 -15.85 10.60 12.17
CA ASN A 46 -16.63 11.65 11.51
C ASN A 46 -15.82 12.95 11.29
N PHE A 47 -14.66 13.07 11.93
CA PHE A 47 -13.69 14.14 11.75
C PHE A 47 -12.60 13.83 10.72
N GLY A 48 -12.69 12.73 9.95
CA GLY A 48 -11.71 12.38 8.93
C GLY A 48 -10.33 12.02 9.48
N VAL A 49 -10.23 11.69 10.77
CA VAL A 49 -8.99 11.25 11.42
C VAL A 49 -8.83 9.76 11.27
N ASN A 50 -7.65 9.34 10.85
CA ASN A 50 -7.31 7.94 10.64
C ASN A 50 -7.01 7.26 11.98
N LEU A 51 -7.93 6.43 12.48
CA LEU A 51 -7.87 5.86 13.83
C LEU A 51 -6.92 4.65 13.99
N GLY A 52 -6.10 4.30 12.99
CA GLY A 52 -5.15 3.22 13.24
C GLY A 52 -4.56 2.44 12.09
N SER A 53 -4.67 2.86 10.83
CA SER A 53 -4.08 2.14 9.70
C SER A 53 -2.56 1.97 9.81
N ASN A 54 -1.87 3.01 10.27
CA ASN A 54 -0.41 3.00 10.36
C ASN A 54 0.11 2.06 11.44
N LEU A 55 -0.61 1.86 12.54
CA LEU A 55 -0.20 0.99 13.64
C LEU A 55 -0.07 -0.46 13.19
N TYR A 56 -1.05 -1.00 12.47
CA TYR A 56 -1.01 -2.40 12.02
C TYR A 56 0.12 -2.63 11.01
N SER A 57 0.25 -1.75 10.03
CA SER A 57 1.30 -1.85 9.00
C SER A 57 2.70 -1.78 9.60
N ILE A 58 2.93 -0.85 10.56
CA ILE A 58 4.22 -0.75 11.27
C ILE A 58 4.46 -1.97 12.15
N SER A 59 3.46 -2.43 12.92
CA SER A 59 3.62 -3.57 13.83
C SER A 59 3.95 -4.85 13.07
N ILE A 60 3.25 -5.13 11.97
CA ILE A 60 3.52 -6.29 11.13
C ILE A 60 4.89 -6.15 10.43
N SER A 61 5.27 -4.94 10.00
CA SER A 61 6.59 -4.65 9.45
C SER A 61 7.70 -4.87 10.51
N ALA A 62 7.46 -4.48 11.76
CA ALA A 62 8.39 -4.71 12.87
C ALA A 62 8.68 -6.21 13.09
N VAL A 63 7.68 -7.08 12.93
CA VAL A 63 7.87 -8.54 13.00
C VAL A 63 8.81 -9.04 11.89
N LEU A 64 8.66 -8.53 10.66
CA LEU A 64 9.57 -8.87 9.55
C LEU A 64 10.99 -8.36 9.80
N MET A 65 11.12 -7.13 10.29
CA MET A 65 12.42 -6.54 10.62
C MET A 65 13.10 -7.29 11.78
N LEU A 66 12.32 -7.72 12.79
CA LEU A 66 12.80 -8.55 13.88
C LEU A 66 13.37 -9.88 13.36
N ALA A 67 12.67 -10.55 12.43
CA ALA A 67 13.18 -11.78 11.82
C ALA A 67 14.54 -11.54 11.13
N PHE A 68 14.69 -10.43 10.42
CA PHE A 68 15.95 -10.05 9.78
C PHE A 68 17.06 -9.73 10.79
N VAL A 69 16.76 -8.99 11.85
CA VAL A 69 17.68 -8.66 12.95
C VAL A 69 18.18 -9.92 13.65
N LEU A 70 17.27 -10.82 14.02
CA LEU A 70 17.62 -12.08 14.66
C LEU A 70 18.53 -12.93 13.76
N TRP A 71 18.27 -12.96 12.46
CA TRP A 71 19.14 -13.65 11.51
C TRP A 71 20.54 -13.02 11.42
N ILE A 72 20.64 -11.68 11.37
CA ILE A 72 21.95 -10.99 11.35
C ILE A 72 22.75 -11.32 12.60
N ILE A 73 22.16 -11.16 13.78
CA ILE A 73 22.83 -11.41 15.07
C ILE A 73 23.32 -12.86 15.11
N TRP A 74 22.46 -13.82 14.80
CA TRP A 74 22.84 -15.23 14.77
C TRP A 74 23.97 -15.49 13.79
N SER A 75 23.89 -14.95 12.59
CA SER A 75 24.84 -15.18 11.52
C SER A 75 26.22 -14.62 11.83
N ILE A 76 26.28 -13.42 12.41
CA ILE A 76 27.54 -12.74 12.78
C ILE A 76 28.19 -13.39 14.01
N CYS A 77 27.36 -13.86 14.96
CA CYS A 77 27.87 -14.58 16.12
C CYS A 77 28.39 -15.99 15.77
N SER A 78 27.97 -16.54 14.64
CA SER A 78 28.48 -17.85 14.17
C SER A 78 29.95 -17.75 13.74
N ARG A 79 30.72 -18.83 13.94
CA ARG A 79 32.15 -18.83 13.59
C ARG A 79 32.42 -18.70 12.07
N ASN A 80 31.50 -19.14 11.24
CA ASN A 80 31.62 -19.11 9.78
C ASN A 80 30.37 -18.44 9.19
N PHE A 81 30.43 -17.13 8.99
CA PHE A 81 29.39 -16.37 8.33
C PHE A 81 29.51 -16.51 6.81
N ILE A 82 28.52 -17.11 6.20
CA ILE A 82 28.44 -17.28 4.75
C ILE A 82 27.26 -16.45 4.25
N TYR A 83 27.57 -15.43 3.44
CA TYR A 83 26.56 -14.59 2.80
C TYR A 83 26.43 -14.89 1.31
N LYS A 84 25.19 -15.13 0.85
CA LYS A 84 24.86 -15.29 -0.56
C LYS A 84 24.50 -13.92 -1.15
N ARG A 85 25.33 -13.42 -2.07
CA ARG A 85 25.04 -12.14 -2.75
C ARG A 85 23.73 -12.23 -3.53
N THR A 86 22.78 -11.39 -3.21
CA THR A 86 21.43 -11.40 -3.82
C THR A 86 21.41 -10.60 -5.12
N GLY A 87 22.12 -9.49 -5.18
CA GLY A 87 22.07 -8.49 -6.25
C GLY A 87 21.14 -7.33 -5.92
N ILE A 88 20.45 -7.40 -4.79
CA ILE A 88 19.56 -6.32 -4.29
C ILE A 88 20.40 -5.24 -3.59
N GLU A 89 21.55 -5.55 -3.05
CA GLU A 89 22.30 -4.78 -2.06
C GLU A 89 22.63 -3.35 -2.52
N ILE A 90 23.12 -3.20 -3.75
CA ILE A 90 23.50 -1.88 -4.30
C ILE A 90 22.24 -1.03 -4.48
N GLY A 91 21.21 -1.59 -5.11
CA GLY A 91 19.94 -0.89 -5.30
C GLY A 91 19.28 -0.50 -3.98
N LEU A 92 19.36 -1.37 -2.96
CA LEU A 92 18.86 -1.06 -1.62
C LEU A 92 19.62 0.10 -0.99
N GLY A 93 20.96 0.13 -1.09
CA GLY A 93 21.75 1.27 -0.63
C GLY A 93 21.36 2.58 -1.29
N MET A 94 21.19 2.59 -2.62
CA MET A 94 20.71 3.76 -3.38
C MET A 94 19.31 4.18 -2.94
N PHE A 95 18.38 3.21 -2.81
CA PHE A 95 17.01 3.48 -2.39
C PHE A 95 16.95 4.05 -0.97
N CYS A 96 17.69 3.47 -0.02
CA CYS A 96 17.77 3.97 1.35
C CYS A 96 18.33 5.39 1.41
N THR A 97 19.33 5.71 0.58
CA THR A 97 19.88 7.07 0.50
C THR A 97 18.84 8.04 -0.06
N GLY A 98 18.16 7.68 -1.14
CA GLY A 98 17.05 8.48 -1.69
C GLY A 98 15.91 8.67 -0.69
N ALA A 99 15.51 7.59 0.00
CA ALA A 99 14.48 7.63 1.03
C ALA A 99 14.87 8.53 2.22
N LEU A 100 16.14 8.51 2.64
CA LEU A 100 16.61 9.38 3.70
C LEU A 100 16.48 10.86 3.33
N PHE A 101 16.96 11.26 2.14
CA PHE A 101 16.82 12.63 1.66
C PHE A 101 15.34 13.03 1.48
N ALA A 102 14.53 12.12 0.97
CA ALA A 102 13.09 12.34 0.80
C ALA A 102 12.37 12.51 2.16
N CYS A 103 12.71 11.72 3.18
CA CYS A 103 12.16 11.88 4.54
C CYS A 103 12.57 13.19 5.20
N LEU A 104 13.82 13.64 4.98
CA LEU A 104 14.29 14.93 5.50
C LEU A 104 13.55 16.11 4.87
N ALA A 105 13.23 16.02 3.56
CA ALA A 105 12.51 17.03 2.81
C ALA A 105 10.97 16.94 2.97
N ALA A 106 10.44 15.85 3.49
CA ALA A 106 9.01 15.63 3.66
C ALA A 106 8.35 16.68 4.58
N ALA A 107 7.16 17.15 4.23
CA ALA A 107 6.34 18.01 5.08
C ALA A 107 5.79 17.22 6.28
N ASP A 108 5.09 16.10 6.03
CA ASP A 108 4.72 15.15 7.08
C ASP A 108 5.84 14.10 7.24
N LYS A 109 6.72 14.34 8.21
CA LYS A 109 7.85 13.44 8.51
C LYS A 109 7.39 12.12 9.11
N ARG A 110 6.33 12.12 9.91
CA ARG A 110 5.81 10.89 10.51
C ARG A 110 5.29 9.94 9.45
N LEU A 111 4.52 10.46 8.52
CA LEU A 111 3.98 9.68 7.41
C LEU A 111 5.11 9.13 6.54
N ALA A 112 6.13 9.95 6.25
CA ALA A 112 7.29 9.54 5.46
C ALA A 112 8.08 8.39 6.09
N ILE A 113 8.39 8.47 7.40
CA ILE A 113 9.10 7.42 8.13
C ILE A 113 8.28 6.12 8.16
N THR A 114 6.97 6.24 8.34
CA THR A 114 6.05 5.10 8.37
C THR A 114 6.04 4.38 7.02
N ASP A 115 5.86 5.12 5.94
CA ASP A 115 5.77 4.57 4.58
C ASP A 115 7.08 3.87 4.17
N VAL A 116 8.23 4.50 4.42
CA VAL A 116 9.55 3.87 4.21
C VAL A 116 9.70 2.58 5.02
N THR A 117 9.25 2.56 6.27
CA THR A 117 9.33 1.36 7.12
C THR A 117 8.52 0.21 6.54
N VAL A 118 7.28 0.49 6.13
CA VAL A 118 6.39 -0.51 5.53
C VAL A 118 6.96 -1.03 4.21
N PHE A 119 7.58 -0.15 3.41
CA PHE A 119 8.20 -0.52 2.14
C PHE A 119 9.49 -1.35 2.32
N LEU A 120 10.38 -0.96 3.24
CA LEU A 120 11.67 -1.61 3.42
C LEU A 120 11.59 -2.98 4.11
N ALA A 121 10.63 -3.20 4.99
CA ALA A 121 10.53 -4.45 5.74
C ALA A 121 10.43 -5.70 4.85
N PRO A 122 9.59 -5.76 3.79
CA PRO A 122 9.58 -6.87 2.83
C PRO A 122 10.89 -7.02 2.05
N VAL A 123 11.56 -5.91 1.69
CA VAL A 123 12.85 -5.93 0.98
C VAL A 123 13.93 -6.57 1.84
N MET A 124 14.04 -6.14 3.11
CA MET A 124 14.98 -6.73 4.07
C MET A 124 14.68 -8.21 4.30
N THR A 125 13.39 -8.57 4.38
CA THR A 125 12.98 -9.96 4.50
C THR A 125 13.33 -10.78 3.26
N ALA A 126 13.27 -10.21 2.06
CA ALA A 126 13.73 -10.88 0.85
C ALA A 126 15.24 -11.20 0.91
N LEU A 127 16.07 -10.30 1.44
CA LEU A 127 17.49 -10.59 1.70
C LEU A 127 17.66 -11.77 2.66
N LEU A 128 16.91 -11.80 3.76
CA LEU A 128 16.89 -12.93 4.70
C LEU A 128 16.47 -14.24 4.00
N LEU A 129 15.38 -14.21 3.26
CA LEU A 129 14.82 -15.40 2.61
C LEU A 129 15.82 -16.03 1.63
N VAL A 130 16.56 -15.23 0.85
CA VAL A 130 17.61 -15.78 -0.05
C VAL A 130 18.67 -16.54 0.74
N GLN A 131 18.97 -16.15 1.99
CA GLN A 131 19.96 -16.87 2.82
C GLN A 131 19.44 -18.20 3.34
N ILE A 132 18.16 -18.23 3.77
CA ILE A 132 17.55 -19.40 4.42
C ILE A 132 16.89 -20.38 3.44
N LEU A 133 16.53 -19.95 2.23
CA LEU A 133 15.99 -20.82 1.16
C LEU A 133 17.11 -21.66 0.51
N ASP A 134 17.71 -22.53 1.29
CA ASP A 134 18.85 -23.38 0.92
C ASP A 134 18.45 -24.71 0.28
N SER A 135 17.17 -24.94 0.07
CA SER A 135 16.65 -26.15 -0.57
C SER A 135 15.39 -25.85 -1.40
N PHE A 136 15.22 -26.62 -2.48
CA PHE A 136 13.99 -26.55 -3.29
C PHE A 136 12.72 -26.86 -2.50
N SER A 137 12.85 -27.66 -1.46
CA SER A 137 11.72 -27.99 -0.56
C SER A 137 11.18 -26.73 0.12
N LYS A 138 12.07 -25.89 0.65
CA LYS A 138 11.66 -24.60 1.28
C LYS A 138 11.00 -23.66 0.26
N ILE A 139 11.55 -23.58 -0.97
CA ILE A 139 10.97 -22.79 -2.05
C ILE A 139 9.57 -23.29 -2.42
N LYS A 140 9.41 -24.61 -2.55
CA LYS A 140 8.10 -25.22 -2.85
C LYS A 140 7.07 -25.02 -1.74
N ILE A 141 7.47 -25.07 -0.46
CA ILE A 141 6.60 -24.70 0.67
C ILE A 141 6.11 -23.27 0.50
N MET A 142 7.00 -22.33 0.20
CA MET A 142 6.65 -20.93 0.03
C MET A 142 5.68 -20.74 -1.15
N LEU A 143 5.92 -21.37 -2.29
CA LEU A 143 5.00 -21.35 -3.43
C LEU A 143 3.66 -22.01 -3.11
N ALA A 144 3.65 -23.12 -2.33
CA ALA A 144 2.43 -23.80 -1.91
C ALA A 144 1.59 -22.94 -0.94
N VAL A 145 2.23 -22.23 -0.01
CA VAL A 145 1.54 -21.26 0.85
C VAL A 145 0.96 -20.12 0.00
N THR A 146 1.72 -19.53 -0.92
CA THR A 146 1.23 -18.46 -1.80
C THR A 146 0.04 -18.93 -2.66
N ALA A 147 0.11 -20.13 -3.24
CA ALA A 147 -1.00 -20.70 -4.02
C ALA A 147 -2.22 -20.99 -3.15
N ALA A 148 -2.03 -21.53 -1.95
CA ALA A 148 -3.13 -21.81 -1.02
C ALA A 148 -3.81 -20.51 -0.53
N LEU A 149 -3.05 -19.46 -0.26
CA LEU A 149 -3.58 -18.12 0.03
C LEU A 149 -4.34 -17.55 -1.17
N GLY A 150 -3.91 -17.85 -2.40
CA GLY A 150 -4.67 -17.53 -3.61
C GLY A 150 -6.04 -18.21 -3.68
N VAL A 151 -6.16 -19.46 -3.21
CA VAL A 151 -7.46 -20.15 -3.12
C VAL A 151 -8.35 -19.51 -2.05
N ILE A 152 -7.77 -19.08 -0.92
CA ILE A 152 -8.50 -18.30 0.09
C ILE A 152 -9.02 -16.98 -0.49
N THR A 153 -8.16 -16.25 -1.20
CA THR A 153 -8.57 -15.00 -1.85
C THR A 153 -9.72 -15.25 -2.84
N ALA A 154 -9.67 -16.36 -3.57
CA ALA A 154 -10.74 -16.76 -4.48
C ALA A 154 -12.05 -17.09 -3.74
N TYR A 155 -11.98 -17.80 -2.63
CA TYR A 155 -13.13 -18.06 -1.76
C TYR A 155 -13.77 -16.75 -1.30
N GLN A 156 -12.97 -15.80 -0.80
CA GLN A 156 -13.48 -14.52 -0.33
C GLN A 156 -14.03 -13.64 -1.47
N CYS A 157 -13.44 -13.71 -2.67
CA CYS A 157 -14.00 -13.04 -3.84
C CYS A 157 -15.37 -13.61 -4.21
N ALA A 158 -15.53 -14.93 -4.16
CA ALA A 158 -16.80 -15.59 -4.43
C ALA A 158 -17.86 -15.24 -3.35
N GLU A 159 -17.46 -15.28 -2.08
CA GLU A 159 -18.33 -14.88 -0.97
C GLU A 159 -18.82 -13.43 -1.14
N GLN A 160 -17.91 -12.49 -1.41
CA GLN A 160 -18.28 -11.08 -1.66
C GLN A 160 -19.20 -10.93 -2.87
N TYR A 161 -18.92 -11.63 -3.95
CA TYR A 161 -19.71 -11.49 -5.18
C TYR A 161 -21.13 -12.06 -5.06
N PHE A 162 -21.27 -13.25 -4.44
CA PHE A 162 -22.55 -13.98 -4.40
C PHE A 162 -23.36 -13.72 -3.12
N VAL A 163 -22.74 -13.25 -2.03
CA VAL A 163 -23.39 -13.12 -0.73
C VAL A 163 -23.27 -11.69 -0.18
N SER A 164 -22.11 -11.30 0.33
CA SER A 164 -22.01 -10.10 1.17
C SER A 164 -22.24 -8.79 0.40
N ASN A 165 -21.81 -8.65 -0.85
CA ASN A 165 -22.11 -7.46 -1.65
C ASN A 165 -23.62 -7.32 -1.93
N GLN A 166 -24.30 -8.44 -2.17
CA GLN A 166 -25.74 -8.42 -2.40
C GLN A 166 -26.50 -7.99 -1.15
N MET A 167 -26.14 -8.57 0.01
CA MET A 167 -26.73 -8.18 1.30
C MET A 167 -26.48 -6.69 1.61
N THR A 168 -25.29 -6.19 1.33
CA THR A 168 -24.97 -4.77 1.54
C THR A 168 -25.79 -3.85 0.63
N ILE A 169 -26.01 -4.23 -0.64
CA ILE A 169 -26.85 -3.48 -1.57
C ILE A 169 -28.30 -3.46 -1.08
N GLU A 170 -28.82 -4.61 -0.66
CA GLU A 170 -30.19 -4.73 -0.14
C GLU A 170 -30.39 -3.88 1.12
N GLN A 171 -29.44 -3.92 2.05
CA GLN A 171 -29.47 -3.09 3.26
C GLN A 171 -29.44 -1.59 2.93
N TYR A 172 -28.58 -1.18 1.99
CA TYR A 172 -28.52 0.21 1.55
C TYR A 172 -29.82 0.68 0.90
N GLN A 173 -30.45 -0.18 0.07
CA GLN A 173 -31.73 0.14 -0.57
C GLN A 173 -32.89 0.26 0.43
N GLN A 174 -32.85 -0.50 1.54
CA GLN A 174 -33.86 -0.43 2.59
C GLN A 174 -33.71 0.81 3.46
N ASP A 175 -32.48 1.14 3.88
CA ASP A 175 -32.19 2.30 4.74
C ASP A 175 -30.79 2.87 4.44
N PRO A 176 -30.69 3.81 3.47
CA PRO A 176 -29.42 4.46 3.15
C PRO A 176 -28.78 5.18 4.33
N GLN A 177 -29.60 5.80 5.21
CA GLN A 177 -29.12 6.62 6.31
C GLN A 177 -28.41 5.79 7.39
N SER A 178 -28.84 4.55 7.62
CA SER A 178 -28.17 3.64 8.57
C SER A 178 -26.72 3.34 8.18
N MET A 179 -26.38 3.45 6.88
CA MET A 179 -25.05 3.24 6.36
C MET A 179 -24.25 4.53 6.15
N LEU A 180 -24.90 5.60 5.70
CA LEU A 180 -24.24 6.88 5.43
C LEU A 180 -23.97 7.68 6.70
N GLY A 181 -24.89 7.66 7.66
CA GLY A 181 -24.77 8.41 8.92
C GLY A 181 -23.51 8.08 9.72
N PRO A 182 -23.20 6.78 10.01
CA PRO A 182 -21.97 6.40 10.70
C PRO A 182 -20.68 6.77 9.95
N LEU A 183 -20.76 6.95 8.62
CA LEU A 183 -19.63 7.37 7.79
C LEU A 183 -19.50 8.91 7.69
N GLY A 184 -20.45 9.66 8.24
CA GLY A 184 -20.51 11.10 8.13
C GLY A 184 -20.72 11.58 6.69
N ILE A 185 -21.41 10.78 5.87
CA ILE A 185 -21.72 11.10 4.47
C ILE A 185 -23.10 11.79 4.44
N GLU A 186 -23.12 13.02 3.98
CA GLU A 186 -24.35 13.79 3.81
C GLU A 186 -25.16 13.27 2.61
N PRO A 187 -26.49 13.27 2.69
CA PRO A 187 -27.36 12.97 1.54
C PRO A 187 -27.08 13.91 0.37
N ASP A 188 -27.25 13.39 -0.83
CA ASP A 188 -27.06 14.08 -2.12
C ASP A 188 -25.67 14.71 -2.31
N SER A 189 -24.68 14.26 -1.51
CA SER A 189 -23.30 14.71 -1.59
C SER A 189 -22.49 13.92 -2.63
N PHE A 190 -21.39 14.53 -3.08
CA PHE A 190 -20.41 13.83 -3.94
C PHE A 190 -19.82 12.58 -3.24
N GLN A 191 -19.75 12.56 -1.92
CA GLN A 191 -19.30 11.39 -1.16
C GLN A 191 -20.32 10.24 -1.23
N GLN A 192 -21.64 10.53 -1.16
CA GLN A 192 -22.66 9.53 -1.38
C GLN A 192 -22.58 8.95 -2.79
N PHE A 193 -22.42 9.81 -3.80
CA PHE A 193 -22.23 9.36 -5.19
C PHE A 193 -21.05 8.39 -5.33
N LEU A 194 -19.90 8.71 -4.74
CA LEU A 194 -18.73 7.82 -4.77
C LEU A 194 -18.99 6.51 -4.00
N PHE A 195 -19.70 6.57 -2.89
CA PHE A 195 -20.10 5.39 -2.12
C PHE A 195 -20.99 4.47 -2.97
N GLU A 196 -22.05 5.00 -3.56
CA GLU A 196 -22.96 4.27 -4.44
C GLU A 196 -22.27 3.70 -5.67
N HIS A 197 -21.40 4.50 -6.33
CA HIS A 197 -20.65 4.05 -7.48
C HIS A 197 -19.77 2.83 -7.14
N ARG A 198 -19.17 2.81 -5.96
CA ARG A 198 -18.39 1.66 -5.46
C ARG A 198 -19.30 0.49 -5.11
N LEU A 199 -20.40 0.74 -4.41
CA LEU A 199 -21.37 -0.27 -3.99
C LEU A 199 -21.95 -1.02 -5.19
N TYR A 200 -22.42 -0.31 -6.20
CA TYR A 200 -23.05 -0.91 -7.40
C TYR A 200 -22.05 -1.42 -8.44
N SER A 201 -20.75 -1.13 -8.31
CA SER A 201 -19.73 -1.58 -9.28
C SER A 201 -19.55 -3.11 -9.33
N ARG A 202 -20.06 -3.84 -8.32
CA ARG A 202 -19.94 -5.31 -8.14
C ARG A 202 -18.53 -5.85 -8.27
N GLY A 203 -17.51 -5.02 -8.18
CA GLY A 203 -16.12 -5.43 -8.16
C GLY A 203 -15.73 -5.95 -6.79
N VAL A 204 -15.14 -7.15 -6.73
CA VAL A 204 -14.71 -7.76 -5.46
C VAL A 204 -13.25 -7.46 -5.18
N ARG A 205 -12.92 -7.27 -3.91
CA ARG A 205 -11.57 -6.93 -3.44
C ARG A 205 -10.94 -7.97 -2.52
N SER A 206 -11.68 -9.03 -2.18
CA SER A 206 -11.24 -10.00 -1.16
C SER A 206 -10.85 -9.31 0.15
N PHE A 207 -9.68 -9.58 0.70
CA PHE A 207 -9.15 -8.96 1.90
C PHE A 207 -8.26 -7.72 1.63
N PHE A 208 -8.24 -7.23 0.40
CA PHE A 208 -7.41 -6.10 0.00
C PHE A 208 -8.21 -4.79 0.01
N THR A 209 -7.50 -3.67 -0.01
CA THR A 209 -8.13 -2.34 -0.06
C THR A 209 -8.82 -2.09 -1.40
N THR A 210 -8.24 -2.64 -2.49
CA THR A 210 -8.76 -2.45 -3.85
C THR A 210 -8.90 -3.77 -4.61
N ARG A 211 -9.80 -3.78 -5.62
CA ARG A 211 -9.93 -4.89 -6.57
C ARG A 211 -8.65 -5.13 -7.38
N ASN A 212 -7.87 -4.08 -7.63
CA ASN A 212 -6.62 -4.15 -8.36
C ASN A 212 -5.54 -4.86 -7.53
N SER A 213 -5.48 -4.62 -6.24
CA SER A 213 -4.59 -5.32 -5.30
C SER A 213 -4.93 -6.82 -5.21
N ALA A 214 -6.23 -7.15 -5.13
CA ALA A 214 -6.68 -8.55 -5.19
C ALA A 214 -6.26 -9.22 -6.51
N GLY A 215 -6.39 -8.51 -7.64
CA GLY A 215 -5.97 -8.98 -8.97
C GLY A 215 -4.45 -9.19 -9.06
N SER A 216 -3.63 -8.28 -8.52
CA SER A 216 -2.17 -8.44 -8.45
C SER A 216 -1.75 -9.66 -7.63
N PHE A 217 -2.39 -9.86 -6.47
CA PHE A 217 -2.12 -11.02 -5.63
C PHE A 217 -2.57 -12.32 -6.30
N ALA A 218 -3.77 -12.36 -6.89
CA ALA A 218 -4.28 -13.52 -7.61
C ALA A 218 -3.35 -13.91 -8.78
N LEU A 219 -2.79 -12.93 -9.50
CA LEU A 219 -1.81 -13.16 -10.56
C LEU A 219 -0.53 -13.85 -10.03
N MET A 220 0.00 -13.40 -8.90
CA MET A 220 1.17 -14.03 -8.26
C MET A 220 0.86 -15.46 -7.79
N ALA A 221 -0.28 -15.66 -7.16
CA ALA A 221 -0.74 -16.97 -6.68
C ALA A 221 -0.99 -17.95 -7.84
N LEU A 222 -1.54 -17.46 -8.96
CA LEU A 222 -1.75 -18.24 -10.20
C LEU A 222 -0.44 -18.82 -10.72
N PHE A 223 0.59 -18.01 -10.88
CA PHE A 223 1.88 -18.47 -11.37
C PHE A 223 2.65 -19.31 -10.34
N ALA A 224 2.46 -19.09 -9.04
CA ALA A 224 2.95 -20.00 -8.00
C ALA A 224 2.30 -21.39 -8.11
N ALA A 225 0.98 -21.44 -8.35
CA ALA A 225 0.27 -22.70 -8.61
C ALA A 225 0.73 -23.38 -9.92
N ILE A 226 0.91 -22.63 -11.01
CA ILE A 226 1.46 -23.12 -12.28
C ILE A 226 2.85 -23.73 -12.07
N ALA A 227 3.73 -23.07 -11.31
CA ALA A 227 5.08 -23.59 -11.00
C ALA A 227 5.04 -24.96 -10.34
N LEU A 228 4.13 -25.12 -9.34
CA LEU A 228 3.94 -26.38 -8.64
C LEU A 228 3.27 -27.46 -9.51
N LEU A 229 2.30 -27.06 -10.33
CA LEU A 229 1.56 -27.99 -11.21
C LEU A 229 2.47 -28.61 -12.27
N ILE A 230 3.33 -27.80 -12.92
CA ILE A 230 4.29 -28.30 -13.92
C ILE A 230 5.27 -29.29 -13.31
N ASP A 231 5.71 -29.05 -12.10
CA ASP A 231 6.58 -29.98 -11.37
C ASP A 231 5.88 -31.32 -11.07
N LYS A 232 4.60 -31.26 -10.66
CA LYS A 232 3.78 -32.45 -10.39
C LYS A 232 3.47 -33.26 -11.63
N PHE A 233 3.11 -32.61 -12.75
CA PHE A 233 2.79 -33.28 -14.01
C PHE A 233 3.90 -34.19 -14.46
N LYS A 234 5.16 -33.83 -14.18
CA LYS A 234 6.34 -34.64 -14.53
C LYS A 234 6.58 -35.81 -13.56
N THR A 235 6.18 -35.65 -12.30
CA THR A 235 6.49 -36.62 -11.23
C THR A 235 5.36 -37.64 -10.96
N CYS A 236 4.11 -37.28 -11.24
CA CYS A 236 2.93 -38.06 -10.87
C CYS A 236 2.42 -39.01 -11.95
N ARG A 237 3.09 -39.11 -13.11
CA ARG A 237 2.65 -39.92 -14.28
C ARG A 237 2.60 -41.43 -13.99
N SER A 238 3.15 -41.89 -12.86
CA SER A 238 3.28 -43.31 -12.51
C SER A 238 2.53 -43.78 -11.25
N ASP A 239 1.86 -42.88 -10.49
CA ASP A 239 1.22 -43.24 -9.24
C ASP A 239 -0.23 -42.71 -9.16
N LYS A 240 -1.21 -43.61 -8.87
CA LYS A 240 -2.64 -43.27 -8.73
C LYS A 240 -2.88 -42.19 -7.64
N SER A 241 -2.12 -42.20 -6.56
CA SER A 241 -2.25 -41.15 -5.51
C SER A 241 -1.74 -39.79 -6.00
N GLY A 242 -0.82 -39.74 -6.96
CA GLY A 242 -0.33 -38.56 -7.61
C GLY A 242 -1.38 -37.85 -8.45
N LEU A 243 -2.30 -38.61 -9.04
CA LEU A 243 -3.38 -38.07 -9.88
C LEU A 243 -4.34 -37.18 -9.08
N TRP A 244 -4.74 -37.59 -7.87
CA TRP A 244 -5.62 -36.79 -7.01
C TRP A 244 -5.00 -35.44 -6.63
N TYR A 245 -3.70 -35.41 -6.30
CA TYR A 245 -2.98 -34.16 -6.05
C TYR A 245 -2.84 -33.28 -7.28
N LEU A 246 -2.71 -33.90 -8.46
CA LEU A 246 -2.65 -33.17 -9.74
C LEU A 246 -4.01 -32.53 -10.05
N LEU A 247 -5.10 -33.31 -9.96
CA LEU A 247 -6.46 -32.81 -10.20
C LEU A 247 -6.85 -31.72 -9.20
N GLY A 248 -6.60 -31.93 -7.89
CA GLY A 248 -6.90 -30.96 -6.86
C GLY A 248 -6.10 -29.66 -7.01
N SER A 249 -4.83 -29.74 -7.41
CA SER A 249 -4.04 -28.53 -7.70
C SER A 249 -4.49 -27.85 -8.98
N GLY A 250 -4.92 -28.61 -9.98
CA GLY A 250 -5.53 -28.08 -11.22
C GLY A 250 -6.83 -27.34 -10.93
N PHE A 251 -7.69 -27.93 -10.06
CA PHE A 251 -8.90 -27.25 -9.61
C PHE A 251 -8.57 -25.95 -8.84
N GLY A 252 -7.60 -25.98 -7.91
CA GLY A 252 -7.13 -24.77 -7.22
C GLY A 252 -6.64 -23.68 -8.19
N LEU A 253 -5.95 -24.06 -9.26
CA LEU A 253 -5.53 -23.13 -10.32
C LEU A 253 -6.73 -22.48 -11.02
N VAL A 254 -7.74 -23.27 -11.39
CA VAL A 254 -8.98 -22.77 -12.04
C VAL A 254 -9.73 -21.80 -11.10
N VAL A 255 -9.82 -22.13 -9.80
CA VAL A 255 -10.46 -21.29 -8.80
C VAL A 255 -9.73 -19.95 -8.64
N ILE A 256 -8.38 -19.95 -8.64
CA ILE A 256 -7.59 -18.70 -8.60
C ILE A 256 -7.81 -17.88 -9.88
N LEU A 257 -7.84 -18.51 -11.05
CA LEU A 257 -8.10 -17.83 -12.32
C LEU A 257 -9.52 -17.22 -12.35
N PHE A 258 -10.51 -17.94 -11.81
CA PHE A 258 -11.87 -17.44 -11.67
C PHE A 258 -11.95 -16.21 -10.77
N SER A 259 -11.21 -16.22 -9.64
CA SER A 259 -11.15 -15.04 -8.75
C SER A 259 -10.57 -13.82 -9.45
N LEU A 260 -9.54 -14.00 -10.28
CA LEU A 260 -8.96 -12.92 -11.07
C LEU A 260 -10.01 -12.29 -12.01
N ALA A 261 -10.87 -13.10 -12.62
CA ALA A 261 -11.99 -12.61 -13.42
C ALA A 261 -13.04 -11.85 -12.58
N LEU A 262 -13.36 -12.36 -11.38
CA LEU A 262 -14.31 -11.70 -10.46
C LEU A 262 -13.84 -10.33 -9.99
N THR A 263 -12.53 -10.09 -9.87
CA THR A 263 -12.00 -8.76 -9.49
C THR A 263 -12.33 -7.69 -10.53
N ARG A 264 -12.64 -8.06 -11.78
CA ARG A 264 -12.86 -7.12 -12.90
C ARG A 264 -11.72 -6.11 -13.09
N SER A 265 -10.51 -6.44 -12.63
CA SER A 265 -9.33 -5.60 -12.78
C SER A 265 -8.78 -5.68 -14.19
N LYS A 266 -9.04 -4.67 -15.01
CA LYS A 266 -8.51 -4.59 -16.38
C LYS A 266 -6.98 -4.61 -16.40
N GLY A 267 -6.34 -3.92 -15.45
CA GLY A 267 -4.87 -3.89 -15.32
C GLY A 267 -4.29 -5.27 -14.99
N ALA A 268 -4.93 -6.05 -14.11
CA ALA A 268 -4.48 -7.39 -13.77
C ALA A 268 -4.65 -8.36 -14.96
N LEU A 269 -5.70 -8.21 -15.78
CA LEU A 269 -5.86 -8.99 -17.01
C LEU A 269 -4.79 -8.64 -18.06
N ILE A 270 -4.43 -7.35 -18.20
CA ILE A 270 -3.30 -6.94 -19.05
C ILE A 270 -2.00 -7.55 -18.51
N GLY A 271 -1.77 -7.50 -17.21
CA GLY A 271 -0.62 -8.14 -16.56
C GLY A 271 -0.58 -9.65 -16.82
N LEU A 272 -1.72 -10.35 -16.73
CA LEU A 272 -1.85 -11.76 -17.08
C LEU A 272 -1.48 -12.03 -18.54
N PHE A 273 -2.00 -11.21 -19.46
CA PHE A 273 -1.69 -11.34 -20.89
C PHE A 273 -0.18 -11.27 -21.15
N PHE A 274 0.51 -10.25 -20.61
CA PHE A 274 1.97 -10.12 -20.78
C PHE A 274 2.74 -11.23 -20.07
N ALA A 275 2.29 -11.69 -18.90
CA ALA A 275 2.90 -12.81 -18.21
C ALA A 275 2.80 -14.12 -19.01
N VAL A 276 1.63 -14.40 -19.61
CA VAL A 276 1.40 -15.57 -20.47
C VAL A 276 2.16 -15.42 -21.78
N ALA A 277 2.15 -14.23 -22.40
CA ALA A 277 2.91 -13.93 -23.62
C ALA A 277 4.43 -14.12 -23.44
N ALA A 278 4.95 -13.86 -22.24
CA ALA A 278 6.35 -14.15 -21.90
C ALA A 278 6.59 -15.63 -21.55
N PHE A 279 5.63 -16.28 -20.90
CA PHE A 279 5.78 -17.62 -20.36
C PHE A 279 6.05 -18.67 -21.44
N PHE A 280 5.25 -18.71 -22.50
CA PHE A 280 5.40 -19.70 -23.57
C PHE A 280 6.72 -19.54 -24.34
N PRO A 281 7.13 -18.36 -24.85
CA PRO A 281 8.42 -18.19 -25.48
C PRO A 281 9.59 -18.55 -24.56
N LEU A 282 9.55 -18.19 -23.29
CA LEU A 282 10.60 -18.56 -22.33
C LEU A 282 10.69 -20.09 -22.14
N MET A 283 9.55 -20.78 -22.17
CA MET A 283 9.50 -22.24 -22.06
C MET A 283 10.04 -22.97 -23.31
N PHE A 284 9.64 -22.50 -24.48
CA PHE A 284 9.92 -23.24 -25.72
C PHE A 284 11.17 -22.73 -26.46
N PHE A 285 11.44 -21.42 -26.42
CA PHE A 285 12.54 -20.78 -27.15
C PHE A 285 13.60 -20.16 -26.20
N GLY A 286 13.69 -20.62 -24.95
CA GLY A 286 14.56 -20.06 -23.95
C GLY A 286 16.05 -19.98 -24.30
N SER A 287 16.56 -20.92 -25.10
CA SER A 287 17.95 -20.90 -25.61
C SER A 287 18.18 -19.80 -26.65
N TRP A 288 17.25 -19.63 -27.59
CA TRP A 288 17.27 -18.57 -28.60
C TRP A 288 17.15 -17.18 -27.97
N LEU A 289 16.19 -17.02 -27.05
CA LEU A 289 16.00 -15.76 -26.30
C LEU A 289 17.25 -15.37 -25.51
N LYS A 290 17.98 -16.33 -24.95
CA LYS A 290 19.24 -16.06 -24.27
C LYS A 290 20.35 -15.63 -25.22
N ALA A 291 20.46 -16.24 -26.39
CA ALA A 291 21.43 -15.84 -27.39
C ALA A 291 21.21 -14.40 -27.86
N HIS A 292 19.94 -13.99 -28.00
CA HIS A 292 19.54 -12.67 -28.50
C HIS A 292 19.11 -11.68 -27.39
N LYS A 293 19.36 -11.98 -26.13
CA LYS A 293 18.85 -11.20 -24.98
C LYS A 293 19.17 -9.72 -25.02
N ARG A 294 20.37 -9.31 -25.52
CA ARG A 294 20.72 -7.88 -25.60
C ARG A 294 19.84 -7.16 -26.63
N ALA A 295 19.67 -7.78 -27.80
CA ALA A 295 18.79 -7.24 -28.85
C ALA A 295 17.34 -7.14 -28.38
N ILE A 296 16.84 -8.19 -27.72
CA ILE A 296 15.47 -8.23 -27.17
C ILE A 296 15.29 -7.13 -26.12
N LEU A 297 16.24 -7.00 -25.19
CA LEU A 297 16.14 -5.96 -24.16
C LEU A 297 16.26 -4.54 -24.73
N SER A 298 17.14 -4.34 -25.72
CA SER A 298 17.22 -3.06 -26.43
C SER A 298 15.93 -2.74 -27.18
N ALA A 299 15.32 -3.73 -27.84
CA ALA A 299 14.03 -3.58 -28.52
C ALA A 299 12.90 -3.30 -27.51
N CYS A 300 12.84 -4.01 -26.37
CA CYS A 300 11.87 -3.75 -25.30
C CYS A 300 12.05 -2.35 -24.70
N LEU A 301 13.30 -1.92 -24.48
CA LEU A 301 13.59 -0.58 -23.98
C LEU A 301 13.17 0.51 -24.96
N LEU A 302 13.52 0.34 -26.25
CA LEU A 302 13.12 1.26 -27.30
C LEU A 302 11.60 1.35 -27.40
N LEU A 303 10.90 0.20 -27.38
CA LEU A 303 9.44 0.16 -27.39
C LEU A 303 8.84 0.86 -26.16
N ALA A 304 9.41 0.63 -24.99
CA ALA A 304 8.95 1.29 -23.76
C ALA A 304 9.14 2.81 -23.81
N VAL A 305 10.31 3.28 -24.26
CA VAL A 305 10.57 4.72 -24.44
C VAL A 305 9.63 5.32 -25.47
N THR A 306 9.44 4.68 -26.63
CA THR A 306 8.51 5.14 -27.67
C THR A 306 7.07 5.20 -27.13
N ALA A 307 6.64 4.18 -26.38
CA ALA A 307 5.32 4.17 -25.77
C ALA A 307 5.13 5.29 -24.74
N ILE A 308 6.13 5.54 -23.88
CA ILE A 308 6.10 6.65 -22.91
C ILE A 308 6.01 8.00 -23.65
N CYS A 309 6.84 8.22 -24.68
CA CYS A 309 6.82 9.44 -25.48
C CYS A 309 5.47 9.62 -26.19
N ALA A 310 4.91 8.55 -26.76
CA ALA A 310 3.60 8.61 -27.44
C ALA A 310 2.46 8.94 -26.47
N VAL A 311 2.46 8.31 -25.27
CA VAL A 311 1.48 8.59 -24.22
C VAL A 311 1.59 10.03 -23.74
N ALA A 312 2.80 10.51 -23.49
CA ALA A 312 3.05 11.88 -23.06
C ALA A 312 2.63 12.89 -24.14
N TRP A 313 3.03 12.66 -25.39
CA TRP A 313 2.66 13.52 -26.52
C TRP A 313 1.14 13.58 -26.71
N TYR A 314 0.47 12.42 -26.72
CA TYR A 314 -0.97 12.38 -26.91
C TYR A 314 -1.70 13.07 -25.74
N GLY A 315 -1.30 12.78 -24.50
CA GLY A 315 -1.89 13.38 -23.32
C GLY A 315 -1.73 14.90 -23.28
N LEU A 316 -0.54 15.41 -23.61
CA LEU A 316 -0.27 16.86 -23.65
C LEU A 316 -1.02 17.58 -24.79
N SER A 317 -1.29 16.86 -25.91
CA SER A 317 -1.99 17.44 -27.06
C SER A 317 -3.51 17.45 -26.92
N HIS A 318 -4.08 16.56 -26.10
CA HIS A 318 -5.53 16.35 -26.01
C HIS A 318 -6.08 16.48 -24.58
N ASP A 319 -5.23 16.76 -23.57
CA ASP A 319 -5.54 16.77 -22.14
C ASP A 319 -6.24 15.51 -21.59
N ARG A 320 -6.16 14.41 -22.33
CA ARG A 320 -6.72 13.11 -21.98
C ARG A 320 -5.98 11.96 -22.66
N LEU A 321 -6.17 10.74 -22.13
CA LEU A 321 -5.70 9.53 -22.79
C LEU A 321 -6.91 8.74 -23.37
N PRO A 322 -6.72 7.96 -24.44
CA PRO A 322 -7.77 7.09 -24.98
C PRO A 322 -8.08 5.99 -23.97
N GLY A 323 -9.36 5.62 -23.84
CA GLY A 323 -9.80 4.53 -22.94
C GLY A 323 -10.89 4.90 -21.92
N GLY A 324 -11.56 6.03 -22.11
CA GLY A 324 -12.71 6.47 -21.31
C GLY A 324 -12.33 7.17 -20.01
N SER A 325 -13.33 7.38 -19.14
CA SER A 325 -13.22 8.17 -17.90
C SER A 325 -12.06 7.77 -16.99
N SER A 326 -11.79 6.46 -16.88
CA SER A 326 -10.67 5.96 -16.05
C SER A 326 -9.28 6.39 -16.55
N MET A 327 -9.10 6.60 -17.87
CA MET A 327 -7.83 7.04 -18.44
C MET A 327 -7.72 8.57 -18.44
N LEU A 328 -8.84 9.30 -18.54
CA LEU A 328 -8.88 10.74 -18.30
C LEU A 328 -8.36 11.07 -16.90
N VAL A 329 -8.92 10.42 -15.89
CA VAL A 329 -8.53 10.66 -14.49
C VAL A 329 -7.06 10.30 -14.24
N ARG A 330 -6.56 9.19 -14.83
CA ARG A 330 -5.13 8.84 -14.73
C ARG A 330 -4.23 9.88 -15.39
N TRP A 331 -4.63 10.44 -16.54
CA TRP A 331 -3.87 11.51 -17.16
C TRP A 331 -3.76 12.73 -16.24
N GLN A 332 -4.84 13.10 -15.58
CA GLN A 332 -4.84 14.20 -14.60
C GLN A 332 -3.85 13.91 -13.44
N TYR A 333 -3.80 12.66 -12.95
CA TYR A 333 -2.84 12.27 -11.92
C TYR A 333 -1.40 12.37 -12.42
N TRP A 334 -1.12 11.89 -13.64
CA TRP A 334 0.23 11.89 -14.21
C TRP A 334 0.71 13.29 -14.55
N HIS A 335 -0.16 14.12 -15.10
CA HIS A 335 0.14 15.53 -15.40
C HIS A 335 0.44 16.31 -14.11
N ALA A 336 -0.40 16.20 -13.08
CA ALA A 336 -0.16 16.80 -11.78
C ALA A 336 1.14 16.30 -11.14
N SER A 337 1.42 14.99 -11.25
CA SER A 337 2.66 14.39 -10.76
C SER A 337 3.89 14.94 -11.46
N GLY A 338 3.81 15.18 -12.77
CA GLY A 338 4.88 15.81 -13.54
C GLY A 338 5.19 17.23 -13.06
N LYS A 339 4.15 18.05 -12.85
CA LYS A 339 4.28 19.40 -12.28
C LYS A 339 4.86 19.38 -10.85
N MET A 340 4.38 18.45 -10.01
CA MET A 340 4.86 18.24 -8.65
C MET A 340 6.33 17.86 -8.64
N TYR A 341 6.73 16.89 -9.46
CA TYR A 341 8.12 16.44 -9.57
C TYR A 341 9.06 17.56 -10.08
N ALA A 342 8.64 18.33 -11.07
CA ALA A 342 9.44 19.44 -11.59
C ALA A 342 9.81 20.49 -10.52
N LYS A 343 8.95 20.67 -9.51
CA LYS A 343 9.22 21.56 -8.37
C LYS A 343 10.07 20.88 -7.26
N ASN A 344 10.09 19.55 -7.20
CA ASN A 344 10.75 18.77 -6.15
C ASN A 344 11.66 17.68 -6.76
N PHE A 345 12.43 18.01 -7.80
CA PHE A 345 13.10 17.04 -8.67
C PHE A 345 14.23 16.23 -7.99
N LEU A 346 14.87 16.75 -6.94
CA LEU A 346 15.98 16.06 -6.27
C LEU A 346 15.51 15.00 -5.26
N THR A 347 14.55 15.35 -4.43
CA THR A 347 14.12 14.52 -3.28
C THR A 347 12.74 13.90 -3.48
N GLY A 348 11.96 14.41 -4.41
CA GLY A 348 10.51 14.20 -4.40
C GLY A 348 9.87 14.97 -3.24
N VAL A 349 8.60 14.73 -3.00
CA VAL A 349 7.80 15.38 -1.94
C VAL A 349 7.84 14.63 -0.61
N GLY A 350 8.53 13.51 -0.56
CA GLY A 350 8.57 12.63 0.60
C GLY A 350 7.58 11.46 0.50
N PRO A 351 7.98 10.28 1.01
CA PRO A 351 7.13 9.09 1.06
C PRO A 351 5.81 9.37 1.76
N GLY A 352 4.70 8.87 1.22
CA GLY A 352 3.36 9.06 1.75
C GLY A 352 2.77 10.49 1.60
N ASN A 353 3.59 11.51 1.26
CA ASN A 353 3.15 12.91 1.20
C ASN A 353 2.47 13.30 -0.13
N PHE A 354 2.37 12.38 -1.09
CA PHE A 354 1.81 12.67 -2.41
C PHE A 354 0.42 13.33 -2.35
N GLY A 355 -0.47 12.83 -1.49
CA GLY A 355 -1.86 13.28 -1.40
C GLY A 355 -2.01 14.76 -1.02
N ASP A 356 -1.22 15.23 -0.04
CA ASP A 356 -1.24 16.63 0.40
C ASP A 356 -0.69 17.58 -0.67
N PHE A 357 0.35 17.15 -1.40
CA PHE A 357 0.90 17.92 -2.50
C PHE A 357 0.04 17.85 -3.77
N TYR A 358 -0.68 16.74 -4.01
CA TYR A 358 -1.48 16.56 -5.22
C TYR A 358 -2.55 17.63 -5.38
N THR A 359 -3.20 18.06 -4.30
CA THR A 359 -4.24 19.10 -4.32
C THR A 359 -3.75 20.43 -4.92
N ARG A 360 -2.45 20.73 -4.77
CA ARG A 360 -1.83 21.95 -5.29
C ARG A 360 -1.65 21.95 -6.81
N TYR A 361 -1.51 20.77 -7.42
CA TYR A 361 -1.12 20.64 -8.83
C TYR A 361 -2.20 20.05 -9.72
N LYS A 362 -3.27 19.50 -9.14
CA LYS A 362 -4.36 18.90 -9.91
C LYS A 362 -5.17 19.96 -10.67
N PRO A 363 -5.74 19.62 -11.85
CA PRO A 363 -6.68 20.50 -12.55
C PRO A 363 -7.93 20.80 -11.71
N ALA A 364 -8.53 21.99 -11.92
CA ALA A 364 -9.75 22.38 -11.21
C ALA A 364 -10.94 21.41 -11.45
N ALA A 365 -11.10 20.99 -12.71
CA ALA A 365 -12.11 20.00 -13.09
C ALA A 365 -11.94 18.62 -12.42
N ALA A 366 -10.73 18.26 -11.94
CA ALA A 366 -10.49 16.95 -11.33
C ALA A 366 -11.25 16.79 -10.02
N SER A 367 -12.20 15.83 -9.99
CA SER A 367 -13.06 15.60 -8.83
C SER A 367 -12.34 14.92 -7.66
N GLU A 368 -11.43 13.97 -7.96
CA GLU A 368 -10.83 13.11 -6.95
C GLU A 368 -9.55 13.70 -6.36
N SER A 369 -9.32 13.49 -5.07
CA SER A 369 -8.03 13.67 -4.40
C SER A 369 -7.48 12.29 -4.07
N VAL A 370 -6.27 12.01 -4.58
CA VAL A 370 -5.66 10.68 -4.51
C VAL A 370 -4.35 10.72 -3.74
N ALA A 371 -4.05 9.63 -3.05
CA ALA A 371 -2.81 9.47 -2.29
C ALA A 371 -1.65 8.91 -3.15
N ASP A 372 -1.91 8.56 -4.42
CA ASP A 372 -0.94 7.95 -5.33
C ASP A 372 -1.33 8.20 -6.80
N PRO A 373 -0.36 8.40 -7.73
CA PRO A 373 -0.65 8.69 -9.14
C PRO A 373 -1.17 7.48 -9.96
N HIS A 374 -1.44 6.33 -9.36
CA HIS A 374 -1.81 5.10 -10.05
C HIS A 374 -0.79 4.66 -11.13
N ASN A 375 0.48 4.85 -10.83
CA ASN A 375 1.62 4.46 -11.66
C ASN A 375 2.84 4.29 -10.76
N PHE A 376 3.28 3.05 -10.51
CA PHE A 376 4.30 2.81 -9.49
C PHE A 376 5.67 3.46 -9.77
N PRO A 377 6.21 3.54 -11.02
CA PRO A 377 7.44 4.28 -11.27
C PRO A 377 7.29 5.78 -10.98
N LEU A 378 6.17 6.36 -11.39
CA LEU A 378 5.88 7.77 -11.15
C LEU A 378 5.67 8.05 -9.65
N SER A 379 5.04 7.13 -8.93
CA SER A 379 4.87 7.20 -7.47
C SER A 379 6.22 7.21 -6.76
N ILE A 380 7.13 6.29 -7.10
CA ILE A 380 8.47 6.28 -6.52
C ILE A 380 9.24 7.56 -6.90
N LEU A 381 9.15 7.99 -8.15
CA LEU A 381 9.86 9.19 -8.61
C LEU A 381 9.40 10.45 -7.87
N THR A 382 8.10 10.63 -7.74
CA THR A 382 7.52 11.82 -7.10
C THR A 382 7.71 11.84 -5.59
N GLN A 383 7.79 10.68 -4.95
CA GLN A 383 7.89 10.58 -3.49
C GLN A 383 9.32 10.35 -2.99
N TYR A 384 10.15 9.59 -3.70
CA TYR A 384 11.51 9.22 -3.27
C TYR A 384 12.62 9.85 -4.14
N GLY A 385 12.24 10.64 -5.15
CA GLY A 385 13.18 11.27 -6.08
C GLY A 385 13.86 10.29 -7.03
N PRO A 386 14.79 10.79 -7.89
CA PRO A 386 15.43 9.99 -8.92
C PRO A 386 16.37 8.92 -8.35
N LEU A 387 17.01 9.17 -7.22
CA LEU A 387 17.89 8.20 -6.57
C LEU A 387 17.09 7.03 -6.00
N GLY A 388 15.90 7.30 -5.41
CA GLY A 388 14.97 6.27 -4.95
C GLY A 388 14.48 5.42 -6.11
N LEU A 389 14.06 6.04 -7.22
CA LEU A 389 13.61 5.34 -8.43
C LEU A 389 14.72 4.46 -9.02
N LEU A 390 15.92 5.02 -9.20
CA LEU A 390 17.06 4.27 -9.73
C LEU A 390 17.43 3.10 -8.82
N GLY A 391 17.45 3.32 -7.50
CA GLY A 391 17.69 2.28 -6.50
C GLY A 391 16.67 1.15 -6.62
N PHE A 392 15.38 1.48 -6.73
CA PHE A 392 14.31 0.50 -6.90
C PHE A 392 14.49 -0.34 -8.19
N PHE A 393 14.76 0.32 -9.32
CA PHE A 393 15.01 -0.41 -10.56
C PHE A 393 16.25 -1.28 -10.50
N VAL A 394 17.33 -0.84 -9.86
CA VAL A 394 18.53 -1.66 -9.66
C VAL A 394 18.25 -2.88 -8.79
N MET A 395 17.44 -2.74 -7.74
CA MET A 395 17.01 -3.86 -6.89
C MET A 395 16.27 -4.94 -7.69
N LEU A 396 15.54 -4.58 -8.74
CA LEU A 396 14.82 -5.52 -9.60
C LEU A 396 15.69 -5.99 -10.79
N ALA A 397 16.30 -5.06 -11.51
CA ALA A 397 16.99 -5.35 -12.76
C ALA A 397 18.19 -6.28 -12.56
N VAL A 398 18.97 -6.09 -11.50
CA VAL A 398 20.18 -6.91 -11.28
C VAL A 398 19.84 -8.37 -10.99
N PRO A 399 18.93 -8.73 -10.08
CA PRO A 399 18.50 -10.11 -9.90
C PRO A 399 17.86 -10.71 -11.15
N LEU A 400 16.94 -9.99 -11.81
CA LEU A 400 16.26 -10.47 -13.02
C LEU A 400 17.25 -10.70 -14.16
N TRP A 401 18.19 -9.78 -14.39
CA TRP A 401 19.26 -9.97 -15.38
C TRP A 401 20.09 -11.21 -15.10
N ARG A 402 20.45 -11.44 -13.84
CA ARG A 402 21.26 -12.61 -13.45
C ARG A 402 20.51 -13.91 -13.71
N THR A 403 19.20 -13.97 -13.48
CA THR A 403 18.40 -15.18 -13.75
C THR A 403 18.30 -15.48 -15.25
N THR A 404 18.21 -14.47 -16.11
CA THR A 404 18.18 -14.65 -17.57
C THR A 404 19.53 -15.06 -18.14
N THR A 405 20.64 -14.77 -17.45
CA THR A 405 22.00 -15.12 -17.90
C THR A 405 22.46 -16.48 -17.41
N ALA A 406 21.69 -17.17 -16.57
CA ALA A 406 22.04 -18.47 -16.04
C ALA A 406 22.23 -19.49 -17.18
N ALA A 407 23.44 -19.98 -17.35
CA ALA A 407 23.66 -21.21 -18.10
C ALA A 407 23.09 -22.37 -17.27
N TYR A 408 22.01 -22.96 -17.73
CA TYR A 408 21.42 -24.14 -17.09
C TYR A 408 22.28 -25.37 -17.39
N GLY A 409 23.47 -25.39 -16.79
CA GLY A 409 24.29 -26.57 -16.74
C GLY A 409 23.59 -27.67 -15.95
N THR A 410 23.76 -28.90 -16.34
CA THR A 410 23.36 -30.11 -15.60
C THR A 410 24.25 -30.24 -14.35
N SER A 411 24.22 -29.30 -13.45
CA SER A 411 24.95 -29.41 -12.18
C SER A 411 24.24 -30.44 -11.32
N SER A 412 24.87 -31.60 -11.19
CA SER A 412 24.54 -32.64 -10.23
C SER A 412 24.96 -32.14 -8.84
N ALA A 413 24.18 -31.22 -8.26
CA ALA A 413 24.32 -30.94 -6.84
C ALA A 413 24.03 -32.24 -6.09
N GLN A 414 25.04 -32.84 -5.48
CA GLN A 414 24.90 -33.95 -4.53
C GLN A 414 23.98 -33.51 -3.39
N VAL A 415 22.79 -34.05 -3.41
CA VAL A 415 21.77 -33.80 -2.37
C VAL A 415 22.14 -34.69 -1.19
N ASN A 416 22.65 -34.08 -0.14
CA ASN A 416 22.90 -34.76 1.13
C ASN A 416 21.62 -35.37 1.71
N PRO A 417 21.61 -36.64 2.15
CA PRO A 417 20.41 -37.39 2.55
C PRO A 417 19.96 -37.17 3.99
N LEU A 418 20.11 -36.01 4.56
CA LEU A 418 19.59 -35.68 5.91
C LEU A 418 18.10 -35.30 5.82
N ARG A 419 17.16 -36.27 5.90
CA ARG A 419 15.78 -36.03 5.49
C ARG A 419 14.62 -36.68 6.24
N PRO A 420 14.52 -36.59 7.56
CA PRO A 420 13.19 -36.54 8.19
C PRO A 420 12.60 -35.11 8.20
N THR A 421 13.40 -34.09 7.82
CA THR A 421 13.18 -32.67 8.08
C THR A 421 12.10 -31.99 7.25
N PHE A 422 11.81 -32.46 6.01
CA PHE A 422 10.84 -31.75 5.14
C PHE A 422 9.40 -31.81 5.67
N ARG A 423 8.93 -32.94 6.18
CA ARG A 423 7.59 -33.07 6.78
C ARG A 423 7.43 -32.16 7.98
N ILE A 424 8.46 -32.11 8.84
CA ILE A 424 8.46 -31.25 10.03
C ILE A 424 8.41 -29.77 9.59
N GLN A 425 9.19 -29.37 8.59
CA GLN A 425 9.15 -28.00 8.05
C GLN A 425 7.77 -27.61 7.55
N ALA A 426 7.16 -28.46 6.73
CA ALA A 426 5.82 -28.21 6.19
C ALA A 426 4.76 -28.13 7.30
N ILE A 427 4.85 -28.98 8.32
CA ILE A 427 3.94 -28.95 9.47
C ILE A 427 4.13 -27.68 10.30
N VAL A 428 5.37 -27.29 10.59
CA VAL A 428 5.65 -26.05 11.34
C VAL A 428 5.15 -24.82 10.58
N CYS A 429 5.39 -24.74 9.27
CA CYS A 429 4.87 -23.64 8.45
C CYS A 429 3.33 -23.64 8.39
N LEU A 430 2.72 -24.81 8.25
CA LEU A 430 1.26 -24.96 8.27
C LEU A 430 0.67 -24.49 9.61
N LEU A 431 1.23 -24.94 10.73
CA LEU A 431 0.79 -24.53 12.06
C LEU A 431 0.96 -23.03 12.27
N ALA A 432 2.09 -22.43 11.84
CA ALA A 432 2.33 -21.01 11.98
C ALA A 432 1.30 -20.18 11.19
N VAL A 433 0.97 -20.59 9.97
CA VAL A 433 -0.06 -19.91 9.16
C VAL A 433 -1.44 -20.11 9.77
N CYS A 434 -1.80 -21.31 10.22
CA CYS A 434 -3.08 -21.54 10.89
C CYS A 434 -3.20 -20.72 12.19
N THR A 435 -2.11 -20.61 12.96
CA THR A 435 -2.06 -19.75 14.14
C THR A 435 -2.29 -18.29 13.78
N ALA A 436 -1.66 -17.80 12.71
CA ALA A 436 -1.87 -16.45 12.22
C ALA A 436 -3.34 -16.20 11.81
N LEU A 437 -3.96 -17.13 11.10
CA LEU A 437 -5.33 -17.00 10.62
C LEU A 437 -6.39 -17.14 11.72
N LEU A 438 -6.19 -18.07 12.66
CA LEU A 438 -7.20 -18.40 13.67
C LEU A 438 -7.04 -17.66 15.00
N LEU A 439 -5.81 -17.29 15.37
CA LEU A 439 -5.54 -16.64 16.65
C LEU A 439 -5.16 -15.17 16.49
N VAL A 440 -4.20 -14.84 15.62
CA VAL A 440 -3.69 -13.46 15.54
C VAL A 440 -4.68 -12.54 14.80
N ARG A 441 -5.20 -13.00 13.67
CA ARG A 441 -6.10 -12.20 12.84
C ARG A 441 -7.37 -11.70 13.54
N PRO A 442 -8.10 -12.51 14.36
CA PRO A 442 -9.26 -12.02 15.10
C PRO A 442 -8.93 -10.87 16.06
N PHE A 443 -7.74 -10.91 16.70
CA PHE A 443 -7.30 -9.82 17.59
C PHE A 443 -7.03 -8.49 16.84
N LEU A 444 -6.77 -8.55 15.54
CA LEU A 444 -6.58 -7.34 14.72
C LEU A 444 -7.92 -6.72 14.30
N MET A 445 -9.06 -7.37 14.58
CA MET A 445 -10.42 -6.97 14.18
C MET A 445 -11.35 -6.82 15.40
N PRO A 446 -11.01 -5.97 16.40
CA PRO A 446 -11.76 -5.88 17.67
C PRO A 446 -13.17 -5.28 17.48
N GLU A 447 -13.43 -4.54 16.41
CA GLU A 447 -14.72 -3.89 16.15
C GLU A 447 -15.87 -4.88 15.94
N MET A 448 -15.55 -6.11 15.59
CA MET A 448 -16.54 -7.19 15.47
C MET A 448 -17.20 -7.60 16.80
N LEU A 449 -16.58 -7.30 17.92
CA LEU A 449 -17.10 -7.69 19.26
C LEU A 449 -18.31 -6.84 19.68
N THR A 450 -18.60 -5.75 18.99
CA THR A 450 -19.75 -4.86 19.25
C THR A 450 -20.97 -5.16 18.39
N GLU A 451 -20.85 -6.08 17.42
CA GLU A 451 -21.91 -6.47 16.51
C GLU A 451 -22.91 -7.46 17.11
N LYS A 452 -24.06 -7.61 16.45
CA LYS A 452 -25.06 -8.62 16.83
C LYS A 452 -24.46 -10.04 16.75
N LEU A 453 -24.82 -10.91 17.69
CA LEU A 453 -24.28 -12.27 17.80
C LEU A 453 -24.32 -13.06 16.48
N GLY A 454 -25.39 -12.92 15.67
CA GLY A 454 -25.50 -13.57 14.38
C GLY A 454 -24.42 -13.11 13.37
N VAL A 455 -24.10 -11.82 13.35
CA VAL A 455 -23.03 -11.26 12.53
C VAL A 455 -21.67 -11.77 12.99
N ILE A 456 -21.44 -11.80 14.30
CA ILE A 456 -20.20 -12.33 14.88
C ILE A 456 -20.01 -13.80 14.47
N ILE A 457 -21.03 -14.63 14.61
CA ILE A 457 -20.98 -16.06 14.21
C ILE A 457 -20.71 -16.19 12.72
N TYR A 458 -21.42 -15.43 11.87
CA TYR A 458 -21.20 -15.44 10.42
C TYR A 458 -19.74 -15.12 10.08
N VAL A 459 -19.20 -14.06 10.63
CA VAL A 459 -17.83 -13.63 10.37
C VAL A 459 -16.81 -14.65 10.90
N VAL A 460 -16.99 -15.17 12.11
CA VAL A 460 -16.09 -16.19 12.67
C VAL A 460 -16.07 -17.44 11.80
N VAL A 461 -17.23 -17.89 11.34
CA VAL A 461 -17.34 -19.09 10.49
C VAL A 461 -16.75 -18.83 9.11
N THR A 462 -17.15 -17.76 8.43
CA THR A 462 -16.76 -17.50 7.02
C THR A 462 -15.34 -16.95 6.91
N MET A 463 -14.99 -16.00 7.76
CA MET A 463 -13.70 -15.32 7.65
C MET A 463 -12.54 -16.04 8.36
N HIS A 464 -12.80 -16.77 9.43
CA HIS A 464 -11.71 -17.42 10.19
C HIS A 464 -11.69 -18.93 10.01
N VAL A 465 -12.77 -19.64 10.35
CA VAL A 465 -12.81 -21.11 10.33
C VAL A 465 -12.74 -21.65 8.92
N ALA A 466 -13.63 -21.19 8.02
CA ALA A 466 -13.63 -21.63 6.62
C ALA A 466 -12.32 -21.27 5.90
N THR A 467 -11.80 -20.07 6.14
CA THR A 467 -10.52 -19.63 5.59
C THR A 467 -9.36 -20.55 5.99
N ALA A 468 -9.28 -20.93 7.28
CA ALA A 468 -8.24 -21.85 7.76
C ALA A 468 -8.43 -23.27 7.20
N ALA A 469 -9.66 -23.78 7.15
CA ALA A 469 -9.96 -25.09 6.58
C ALA A 469 -9.59 -25.16 5.09
N ILE A 470 -9.98 -24.15 4.30
CA ILE A 470 -9.63 -24.04 2.89
C ILE A 470 -8.12 -23.94 2.71
N PHE A 471 -7.42 -23.18 3.57
CA PHE A 471 -5.96 -23.10 3.54
C PHE A 471 -5.32 -24.48 3.73
N ILE A 472 -5.75 -25.25 4.75
CA ILE A 472 -5.20 -26.58 5.04
C ILE A 472 -5.39 -27.49 3.82
N ILE A 473 -6.61 -27.55 3.29
CA ILE A 473 -6.93 -28.38 2.11
C ILE A 473 -6.08 -27.98 0.92
N ALA A 474 -6.07 -26.69 0.57
CA ALA A 474 -5.31 -26.18 -0.58
C ALA A 474 -3.78 -26.42 -0.40
N PHE A 475 -3.25 -26.14 0.79
CA PHE A 475 -1.84 -26.38 1.08
C PHE A 475 -1.47 -27.86 0.94
N VAL A 476 -2.29 -28.79 1.48
CA VAL A 476 -2.07 -30.23 1.33
C VAL A 476 -2.14 -30.64 -0.14
N LEU A 477 -3.09 -30.12 -0.91
CA LEU A 477 -3.19 -30.38 -2.33
C LEU A 477 -1.95 -29.87 -3.09
N PHE A 478 -1.46 -28.67 -2.82
CA PHE A 478 -0.28 -28.11 -3.48
C PHE A 478 1.04 -28.69 -2.98
N ALA A 479 1.19 -29.03 -1.71
CA ALA A 479 2.41 -29.56 -1.12
C ALA A 479 2.44 -31.11 -1.03
N GLY A 480 1.31 -31.80 -1.12
CA GLY A 480 1.15 -33.23 -0.79
C GLY A 480 2.14 -34.22 -1.41
N PRO A 481 2.44 -34.16 -2.71
CA PRO A 481 3.43 -35.05 -3.32
C PRO A 481 4.82 -34.89 -2.72
N LEU A 482 5.15 -33.67 -2.27
CA LEU A 482 6.43 -33.36 -1.64
C LEU A 482 6.54 -33.99 -0.24
N LEU A 483 5.39 -34.24 0.41
CA LEU A 483 5.31 -34.90 1.72
C LEU A 483 5.51 -36.41 1.65
N LYS A 484 5.21 -37.03 0.49
CA LYS A 484 5.26 -38.50 0.29
C LYS A 484 6.60 -39.02 -0.23
N THR A 485 7.34 -38.25 -1.03
CA THR A 485 8.55 -38.75 -1.71
C THR A 485 9.74 -38.89 -0.76
N ARG A 486 10.05 -40.14 -0.43
CA ARG A 486 11.20 -40.51 0.43
C ARG A 486 12.54 -40.50 -0.33
N ASN A 487 12.54 -40.61 -1.65
CA ASN A 487 13.76 -40.69 -2.50
C ASN A 487 13.45 -40.33 -3.94
N SER A 488 13.23 -39.06 -4.27
CA SER A 488 13.25 -38.69 -5.69
C SER A 488 14.64 -38.22 -6.07
N LYS A 489 15.40 -39.10 -6.76
CA LYS A 489 16.59 -38.74 -7.56
C LYS A 489 16.22 -37.88 -8.79
N SER A 490 15.05 -37.25 -8.83
CA SER A 490 14.67 -36.43 -9.97
C SER A 490 15.61 -35.21 -10.02
N LYS A 491 16.46 -35.18 -11.02
CA LYS A 491 17.11 -33.95 -11.52
C LYS A 491 15.99 -33.01 -11.94
N ILE A 492 15.38 -32.34 -10.98
CA ILE A 492 14.27 -31.42 -11.24
C ILE A 492 14.86 -30.28 -12.05
N ARG A 493 14.41 -30.14 -13.27
CA ARG A 493 14.69 -28.99 -14.12
C ARG A 493 13.97 -27.78 -13.50
N ASN A 494 14.68 -27.06 -12.61
CA ASN A 494 14.22 -25.87 -11.91
C ASN A 494 13.89 -24.69 -12.82
N ILE A 495 14.15 -24.83 -14.12
CA ILE A 495 13.93 -23.83 -15.17
C ILE A 495 12.47 -23.40 -15.22
N ASN A 496 11.52 -24.34 -15.19
CA ASN A 496 10.11 -24.03 -15.38
C ASN A 496 9.54 -23.28 -14.16
N THR A 497 9.96 -23.66 -12.95
CA THR A 497 9.60 -22.93 -11.72
C THR A 497 10.15 -21.50 -11.77
N SER A 498 11.40 -21.32 -12.22
CA SER A 498 12.01 -20.00 -12.38
C SER A 498 11.24 -19.14 -13.39
N ILE A 499 10.88 -19.72 -14.56
CA ILE A 499 10.08 -19.01 -15.59
C ILE A 499 8.72 -18.60 -15.04
N ALA A 500 8.01 -19.49 -14.35
CA ALA A 500 6.70 -19.17 -13.79
C ALA A 500 6.79 -18.03 -12.76
N VAL A 501 7.74 -18.08 -11.82
CA VAL A 501 7.94 -17.02 -10.84
C VAL A 501 8.37 -15.70 -11.51
N PHE A 502 9.21 -15.74 -12.53
CA PHE A 502 9.57 -14.57 -13.32
C PHE A 502 8.35 -13.95 -13.99
N CYS A 503 7.48 -14.76 -14.60
CA CYS A 503 6.26 -14.28 -15.25
C CYS A 503 5.25 -13.69 -14.24
N ALA A 504 5.18 -14.24 -13.03
CA ALA A 504 4.40 -13.63 -11.94
C ALA A 504 4.85 -12.20 -11.65
N LEU A 505 6.17 -12.02 -11.45
CA LEU A 505 6.76 -10.70 -11.16
C LEU A 505 6.59 -9.73 -12.34
N LEU A 506 6.79 -10.20 -13.58
CA LEU A 506 6.58 -9.41 -14.79
C LEU A 506 5.13 -8.94 -14.92
N GLY A 507 4.17 -9.85 -14.74
CA GLY A 507 2.74 -9.51 -14.83
C GLY A 507 2.32 -8.46 -13.82
N VAL A 508 2.78 -8.57 -12.56
CA VAL A 508 2.53 -7.56 -11.53
C VAL A 508 3.21 -6.24 -11.87
N ALA A 509 4.46 -6.26 -12.36
CA ALA A 509 5.16 -5.04 -12.76
C ALA A 509 4.42 -4.31 -13.90
N VAL A 510 3.94 -5.04 -14.91
CA VAL A 510 3.14 -4.47 -16.01
C VAL A 510 1.80 -3.94 -15.51
N HIS A 511 1.08 -4.67 -14.66
CA HIS A 511 -0.17 -4.19 -14.06
C HIS A 511 0.03 -2.83 -13.37
N ASN A 512 1.11 -2.69 -12.63
CA ASN A 512 1.38 -1.49 -11.83
C ASN A 512 1.96 -0.30 -12.62
N LEU A 513 2.17 -0.42 -13.93
CA LEU A 513 2.37 0.75 -14.80
C LEU A 513 1.09 1.62 -14.91
N PHE A 514 -0.07 1.04 -14.63
CA PHE A 514 -1.38 1.71 -14.67
C PHE A 514 -2.09 1.66 -13.32
N ASP A 515 -1.40 1.25 -12.25
CA ASP A 515 -1.95 1.11 -10.91
C ASP A 515 -0.85 1.25 -9.83
N PHE A 516 -1.25 1.23 -8.55
CA PHE A 516 -0.36 1.29 -7.38
C PHE A 516 -0.50 0.07 -6.46
N ALA A 517 -1.18 -0.99 -6.92
CA ALA A 517 -1.46 -2.20 -6.13
C ALA A 517 -0.21 -2.84 -5.52
N ILE A 518 0.99 -2.62 -6.12
CA ILE A 518 2.26 -3.14 -5.59
C ILE A 518 2.62 -2.54 -4.23
N PHE A 519 2.12 -1.35 -3.89
CA PHE A 519 2.40 -0.71 -2.60
C PHE A 519 1.50 -1.23 -1.48
N GLU A 520 0.44 -1.97 -1.79
CA GLU A 520 -0.35 -2.61 -0.74
C GLU A 520 0.50 -3.66 0.00
N PRO A 521 0.57 -3.63 1.34
CA PRO A 521 1.52 -4.43 2.13
C PRO A 521 1.49 -5.93 1.81
N GLY A 522 0.31 -6.51 1.55
CA GLY A 522 0.14 -7.92 1.17
C GLY A 522 0.74 -8.24 -0.20
N VAL A 523 0.50 -7.38 -1.19
CA VAL A 523 1.04 -7.51 -2.56
C VAL A 523 2.55 -7.28 -2.55
N LEU A 524 3.02 -6.22 -1.90
CA LEU A 524 4.44 -5.87 -1.78
C LEU A 524 5.24 -7.01 -1.13
N THR A 525 4.75 -7.54 -0.01
CA THR A 525 5.42 -8.64 0.70
C THR A 525 5.50 -9.88 -0.18
N THR A 526 4.41 -10.25 -0.85
CA THR A 526 4.38 -11.41 -1.76
C THR A 526 5.32 -11.23 -2.94
N PHE A 527 5.38 -10.04 -3.51
CA PHE A 527 6.27 -9.71 -4.63
C PHE A 527 7.75 -9.91 -4.26
N TRP A 528 8.20 -9.34 -3.14
CA TRP A 528 9.57 -9.49 -2.67
C TRP A 528 9.90 -10.91 -2.24
N PHE A 529 8.95 -11.65 -1.70
CA PHE A 529 9.12 -13.06 -1.35
C PHE A 529 9.29 -13.94 -2.60
N LEU A 530 8.50 -13.70 -3.66
CA LEU A 530 8.67 -14.39 -4.93
C LEU A 530 9.98 -14.03 -5.61
N LEU A 531 10.43 -12.77 -5.51
CA LEU A 531 11.75 -12.36 -5.99
C LEU A 531 12.86 -13.11 -5.23
N ALA A 532 12.74 -13.27 -3.93
CA ALA A 532 13.67 -14.06 -3.13
C ALA A 532 13.69 -15.55 -3.57
N CYS A 533 12.52 -16.13 -3.87
CA CYS A 533 12.45 -17.48 -4.46
C CYS A 533 13.20 -17.56 -5.78
N LEU A 534 13.01 -16.59 -6.67
CA LEU A 534 13.68 -16.54 -7.98
C LEU A 534 15.20 -16.47 -7.84
N ILE A 535 15.70 -15.61 -6.95
CA ILE A 535 17.13 -15.46 -6.63
C ILE A 535 17.68 -16.76 -6.02
N ALA A 536 16.94 -17.39 -5.11
CA ALA A 536 17.35 -18.64 -4.48
C ALA A 536 17.45 -19.79 -5.49
N ILE A 537 16.48 -19.91 -6.42
CA ILE A 537 16.51 -20.90 -7.51
C ILE A 537 17.77 -20.71 -8.36
N ASP A 538 18.09 -19.48 -8.77
CA ASP A 538 19.29 -19.19 -9.56
C ASP A 538 20.59 -19.49 -8.79
N SER A 539 20.60 -19.20 -7.48
CA SER A 539 21.76 -19.48 -6.62
C SER A 539 22.04 -20.97 -6.46
N HIS A 540 20.99 -21.82 -6.51
CA HIS A 540 21.13 -23.28 -6.51
C HIS A 540 21.59 -23.83 -7.86
N ALA A 541 21.22 -23.20 -8.96
CA ALA A 541 21.60 -23.62 -10.30
C ALA A 541 23.08 -23.33 -10.62
N LYS A 542 23.63 -22.28 -10.04
CA LYS A 542 25.03 -21.88 -10.15
C LYS A 542 25.69 -22.09 -8.80
N SER A 543 26.81 -22.82 -8.75
CA SER A 543 27.72 -22.80 -7.61
C SER A 543 28.32 -21.40 -7.48
N ARG A 544 27.53 -20.42 -7.02
CA ARG A 544 28.03 -19.06 -6.84
C ARG A 544 29.11 -19.04 -5.76
N PRO A 545 30.16 -18.23 -5.92
CA PRO A 545 31.13 -18.06 -4.86
C PRO A 545 30.41 -17.51 -3.64
N LEU A 546 30.39 -18.32 -2.61
CA LEU A 546 29.90 -17.91 -1.29
C LEU A 546 30.89 -16.90 -0.72
N LEU A 547 30.43 -15.74 -0.31
CA LEU A 547 31.25 -14.80 0.41
C LEU A 547 31.40 -15.32 1.85
N ALA A 548 32.44 -16.12 2.07
CA ALA A 548 32.79 -16.55 3.42
C ALA A 548 33.45 -15.37 4.15
N LEU A 549 32.67 -14.68 4.96
CA LEU A 549 33.17 -13.62 5.83
C LEU A 549 33.60 -14.26 7.15
N LYS A 550 34.85 -14.00 7.53
CA LYS A 550 35.35 -14.30 8.89
C LYS A 550 35.55 -12.98 9.65
N PRO A 551 34.45 -12.36 10.10
CA PRO A 551 34.53 -11.07 10.75
C PRO A 551 35.39 -11.19 12.02
N LYS A 552 36.31 -10.26 12.19
CA LYS A 552 37.13 -10.14 13.42
C LYS A 552 36.18 -9.95 14.62
N PRO A 553 36.57 -10.35 15.83
CA PRO A 553 35.73 -10.17 17.02
C PRO A 553 35.20 -8.73 17.17
N PHE A 554 36.09 -7.74 16.97
CA PHE A 554 35.69 -6.32 16.99
C PHE A 554 34.60 -5.98 15.97
N THR A 555 34.71 -6.43 14.72
CA THR A 555 33.68 -6.21 13.68
C THR A 555 32.36 -6.85 14.06
N ARG A 556 32.36 -8.02 14.71
CA ARG A 556 31.12 -8.68 15.19
C ARG A 556 30.46 -7.81 16.25
N ILE A 557 31.21 -7.36 17.25
CA ILE A 557 30.69 -6.49 18.31
C ILE A 557 30.11 -5.21 17.68
N LEU A 558 30.84 -4.56 16.79
CA LEU A 558 30.41 -3.33 16.14
C LEU A 558 29.09 -3.50 15.39
N VAL A 559 28.93 -4.58 14.61
CA VAL A 559 27.70 -4.83 13.87
C VAL A 559 26.54 -5.19 14.82
N VAL A 560 26.78 -6.00 15.85
CA VAL A 560 25.74 -6.30 16.84
C VAL A 560 25.28 -5.03 17.55
N VAL A 561 26.23 -4.19 17.99
CA VAL A 561 25.91 -2.91 18.64
C VAL A 561 25.14 -1.99 17.68
N ALA A 562 25.57 -1.87 16.41
CA ALA A 562 24.88 -1.06 15.43
C ALA A 562 23.44 -1.56 15.18
N VAL A 563 23.22 -2.86 15.09
CA VAL A 563 21.90 -3.47 14.95
C VAL A 563 21.03 -3.22 16.18
N LEU A 564 21.58 -3.35 17.38
CA LEU A 564 20.85 -3.09 18.62
C LEU A 564 20.48 -1.60 18.75
N ILE A 565 21.40 -0.68 18.42
CA ILE A 565 21.11 0.76 18.40
C ILE A 565 20.03 1.08 17.38
N SER A 566 20.11 0.53 16.16
CA SER A 566 19.09 0.73 15.12
C SER A 566 17.73 0.18 15.55
N SER A 567 17.71 -0.99 16.20
CA SER A 567 16.48 -1.59 16.72
C SER A 567 15.88 -0.76 17.86
N TRP A 568 16.72 -0.28 18.77
CA TRP A 568 16.30 0.62 19.83
C TRP A 568 15.74 1.94 19.27
N ALA A 569 16.45 2.55 18.31
CA ALA A 569 15.98 3.76 17.65
C ALA A 569 14.63 3.53 16.95
N PHE A 570 14.47 2.42 16.25
CA PHE A 570 13.18 2.06 15.62
C PHE A 570 12.07 1.92 16.67
N LEU A 571 12.32 1.22 17.77
CA LEU A 571 11.33 1.07 18.84
C LEU A 571 10.96 2.41 19.45
N SER A 572 11.98 3.22 19.84
CA SER A 572 11.78 4.48 20.58
C SER A 572 11.25 5.63 19.73
N TYR A 573 11.59 5.68 18.45
CA TYR A 573 11.20 6.82 17.58
C TYR A 573 10.13 6.48 16.54
N VAL A 574 9.82 5.19 16.31
CA VAL A 574 8.81 4.78 15.32
C VAL A 574 7.69 3.97 15.97
N LEU A 575 7.96 2.78 16.50
CA LEU A 575 6.91 1.86 16.92
C LEU A 575 6.17 2.34 18.16
N ILE A 576 6.87 2.73 19.22
CA ILE A 576 6.27 3.16 20.49
C ILE A 576 5.47 4.45 20.29
N PRO A 577 6.02 5.54 19.70
CA PRO A 577 5.27 6.78 19.49
C PRO A 577 3.99 6.59 18.69
N VAL A 578 4.05 5.84 17.58
CA VAL A 578 2.87 5.57 16.76
C VAL A 578 1.83 4.74 17.52
N SER A 579 2.27 3.75 18.31
CA SER A 579 1.38 2.88 19.08
C SER A 579 0.65 3.65 20.18
N GLU A 580 1.38 4.43 20.96
CA GLU A 580 0.82 5.22 22.04
C GLU A 580 -0.09 6.33 21.52
N SER A 581 0.36 7.09 20.53
CA SER A 581 -0.44 8.14 19.91
C SER A 581 -1.75 7.60 19.33
N THR A 582 -1.68 6.49 18.59
CA THR A 582 -2.89 5.83 18.03
C THR A 582 -3.84 5.36 19.12
N MET A 583 -3.31 4.78 20.21
CA MET A 583 -4.13 4.34 21.35
C MET A 583 -4.88 5.52 21.99
N TRP A 584 -4.20 6.64 22.20
CA TRP A 584 -4.81 7.83 22.80
C TRP A 584 -5.84 8.48 21.86
N ILE A 585 -5.58 8.57 20.55
CA ILE A 585 -6.55 9.06 19.54
C ILE A 585 -7.83 8.22 19.56
N ARG A 586 -7.72 6.89 19.61
CA ARG A 586 -8.89 5.99 19.68
C ARG A 586 -9.71 6.22 20.94
N LYS A 587 -9.05 6.34 22.10
CA LYS A 587 -9.72 6.65 23.38
C LYS A 587 -10.36 8.04 23.35
N ALA A 588 -9.71 9.02 22.74
CA ALA A 588 -10.24 10.37 22.59
C ALA A 588 -11.49 10.37 21.70
N ASN A 589 -11.48 9.64 20.59
CA ASN A 589 -12.66 9.50 19.74
C ASN A 589 -13.84 8.87 20.49
N ALA A 590 -13.62 7.81 21.27
CA ALA A 590 -14.65 7.19 22.08
C ALA A 590 -15.18 8.14 23.19
N ALA A 591 -14.30 8.96 23.78
CA ALA A 591 -14.70 9.99 24.75
C ALA A 591 -15.57 11.08 24.09
N LYS A 592 -15.19 11.55 22.89
CA LYS A 592 -15.96 12.50 22.08
C LYS A 592 -17.37 11.96 21.77
N GLU A 593 -17.47 10.71 21.31
CA GLU A 593 -18.75 10.05 21.01
C GLU A 593 -19.66 9.93 22.23
N SER A 594 -19.06 9.88 23.44
CA SER A 594 -19.77 9.88 24.71
C SER A 594 -20.04 11.29 25.25
N GLY A 595 -19.77 12.37 24.50
CA GLY A 595 -19.94 13.76 24.91
C GLY A 595 -18.95 14.23 25.97
N ARG A 596 -17.89 13.48 26.27
CA ARG A 596 -16.89 13.82 27.30
C ARG A 596 -15.73 14.61 26.69
N PHE A 597 -16.01 15.83 26.23
CA PHE A 597 -15.06 16.64 25.47
C PHE A 597 -13.78 16.98 26.25
N GLU A 598 -13.90 17.46 27.48
CA GLU A 598 -12.72 17.78 28.32
C GLU A 598 -11.77 16.60 28.49
N TYR A 599 -12.32 15.41 28.64
CA TYR A 599 -11.51 14.18 28.71
C TYR A 599 -10.89 13.83 27.36
N ALA A 600 -11.60 14.04 26.26
CA ALA A 600 -11.07 13.83 24.91
C ALA A 600 -9.87 14.75 24.63
N HIS A 601 -9.95 16.04 24.98
CA HIS A 601 -8.84 16.99 24.86
C HIS A 601 -7.60 16.55 25.63
N LYS A 602 -7.73 16.13 26.88
CA LYS A 602 -6.61 15.60 27.69
C LYS A 602 -5.96 14.34 27.04
N LEU A 603 -6.75 13.52 26.37
CA LEU A 603 -6.23 12.36 25.67
C LEU A 603 -5.54 12.73 24.37
N LEU A 604 -6.02 13.76 23.65
CA LEU A 604 -5.38 14.26 22.42
C LEU A 604 -4.06 14.98 22.73
N GLU A 605 -3.99 15.71 23.85
CA GLU A 605 -2.72 16.27 24.34
C GLU A 605 -1.69 15.18 24.62
N LYS A 606 -2.06 14.11 25.37
CA LYS A 606 -1.19 12.95 25.59
C LYS A 606 -0.75 12.29 24.28
N SER A 607 -1.63 12.23 23.29
CA SER A 607 -1.31 11.69 21.98
C SER A 607 -0.30 12.56 21.23
N ALA A 608 -0.46 13.87 21.29
CA ALA A 608 0.44 14.82 20.65
C ALA A 608 1.85 14.81 21.28
N ASP A 609 1.93 14.57 22.58
CA ASP A 609 3.19 14.44 23.33
C ASP A 609 3.87 13.08 23.06
N ALA A 610 3.09 12.00 22.93
CA ALA A 610 3.60 10.66 22.62
C ALA A 610 4.23 10.61 21.22
N ASP A 611 3.71 11.35 20.25
CA ASP A 611 4.26 11.43 18.89
C ASP A 611 4.43 12.87 18.41
N VAL A 612 5.59 13.42 18.70
CA VAL A 612 5.93 14.81 18.36
C VAL A 612 6.07 15.10 16.86
N LEU A 613 6.15 14.06 16.00
CA LEU A 613 6.24 14.20 14.56
C LEU A 613 4.87 14.18 13.88
N SER A 614 3.83 13.66 14.53
CA SER A 614 2.49 13.54 13.96
C SER A 614 1.67 14.80 14.20
N SER A 615 1.02 15.33 13.16
CA SER A 615 0.08 16.42 13.24
C SER A 615 -1.36 15.97 13.60
N SER A 616 -1.63 14.66 13.55
CA SER A 616 -3.00 14.10 13.57
C SER A 616 -3.76 14.43 14.85
N ALA A 617 -3.15 14.25 16.03
CA ALA A 617 -3.79 14.54 17.31
C ALA A 617 -4.12 16.03 17.46
N LEU A 618 -3.19 16.90 17.07
CA LEU A 618 -3.37 18.36 17.14
C LEU A 618 -4.45 18.85 16.17
N SER A 619 -4.47 18.32 14.94
CA SER A 619 -5.51 18.60 13.94
C SER A 619 -6.89 18.14 14.43
N PHE A 620 -6.95 17.00 15.12
CA PHE A 620 -8.18 16.49 15.70
C PHE A 620 -8.64 17.38 16.85
N ASP A 621 -7.73 17.76 17.73
CA ASP A 621 -8.01 18.59 18.90
C ASP A 621 -8.53 20.00 18.52
N GLY A 622 -7.85 20.65 17.59
CA GLY A 622 -8.29 21.95 17.06
C GLY A 622 -9.68 21.89 16.41
N ARG A 623 -9.99 20.81 15.69
CA ARG A 623 -11.31 20.58 15.13
C ARG A 623 -12.35 20.27 16.20
N LEU A 624 -11.97 19.57 17.27
CA LEU A 624 -12.87 19.24 18.37
C LEU A 624 -13.26 20.50 19.16
N TYR A 625 -12.31 21.40 19.43
CA TYR A 625 -12.61 22.70 20.04
C TYR A 625 -13.55 23.56 19.17
N LEU A 626 -13.36 23.59 17.87
CA LEU A 626 -14.23 24.27 16.92
C LEU A 626 -15.66 23.68 16.98
N TYR A 627 -15.77 22.35 16.96
CA TYR A 627 -17.05 21.65 17.07
C TYR A 627 -17.73 21.91 18.41
N GLU A 628 -16.99 21.89 19.51
CA GLU A 628 -17.53 22.23 20.86
C GLU A 628 -18.06 23.66 20.93
N TYR A 629 -17.35 24.60 20.29
CA TYR A 629 -17.81 25.97 20.15
C TYR A 629 -19.13 26.06 19.38
N GLU A 630 -19.24 25.36 18.24
CA GLU A 630 -20.46 25.36 17.43
C GLU A 630 -21.67 24.74 18.16
N MET A 631 -21.42 23.74 19.02
CA MET A 631 -22.46 23.08 19.82
C MET A 631 -22.79 23.82 21.13
N SER A 632 -21.94 24.75 21.58
CA SER A 632 -22.11 25.48 22.84
C SER A 632 -23.11 26.59 22.68
N LEU A 633 -24.06 26.69 23.62
CA LEU A 633 -25.03 27.80 23.69
C LEU A 633 -24.38 29.14 24.05
N ASP A 634 -23.33 29.10 24.86
CA ASP A 634 -22.63 30.26 25.39
C ASP A 634 -21.63 30.89 24.42
N ARG A 635 -21.35 30.22 23.29
CA ARG A 635 -20.36 30.64 22.29
C ARG A 635 -19.05 31.14 22.90
N ASN A 636 -18.47 30.34 23.78
CA ASN A 636 -17.25 30.69 24.51
C ASN A 636 -16.04 30.83 23.56
N LEU A 637 -15.58 32.08 23.37
CA LEU A 637 -14.47 32.41 22.49
C LEU A 637 -13.14 31.78 22.93
N ASP A 638 -12.97 31.39 24.21
CA ASP A 638 -11.76 30.68 24.67
C ASP A 638 -11.57 29.35 23.97
N LEU A 639 -12.65 28.65 23.56
CA LEU A 639 -12.57 27.42 22.77
C LEU A 639 -11.95 27.68 21.40
N LEU A 640 -12.27 28.82 20.76
CA LEU A 640 -11.68 29.21 19.49
C LEU A 640 -10.18 29.52 19.60
N LEU A 641 -9.77 30.18 20.69
CA LEU A 641 -8.34 30.46 20.96
C LEU A 641 -7.55 29.16 21.20
N ARG A 642 -8.17 28.20 21.88
CA ARG A 642 -7.57 26.85 22.03
C ARG A 642 -7.51 26.12 20.68
N ALA A 643 -8.55 26.22 19.85
CA ALA A 643 -8.55 25.69 18.51
C ALA A 643 -7.41 26.28 17.65
N GLU A 644 -7.22 27.61 17.67
CA GLU A 644 -6.12 28.34 17.06
C GLU A 644 -4.76 27.71 17.45
N SER A 645 -4.52 27.64 18.78
CA SER A 645 -3.25 27.08 19.30
C SER A 645 -2.98 25.67 18.80
N CYS A 646 -3.96 24.78 18.81
CA CYS A 646 -3.82 23.41 18.34
C CYS A 646 -3.56 23.35 16.83
N LEU A 647 -4.30 24.13 16.02
CA LEU A 647 -4.16 24.16 14.57
C LEU A 647 -2.81 24.76 14.14
N LEU A 648 -2.32 25.81 14.79
CA LEU A 648 -0.99 26.37 14.51
C LEU A 648 0.12 25.38 14.82
N LYS A 649 0.03 24.64 15.93
CA LYS A 649 0.97 23.55 16.24
C LYS A 649 0.89 22.41 15.21
N ALA A 650 -0.32 22.07 14.74
CA ALA A 650 -0.51 21.05 13.70
C ALA A 650 0.13 21.47 12.37
N ILE A 651 -0.05 22.74 11.97
CA ILE A 651 0.59 23.34 10.79
C ILE A 651 2.12 23.32 10.92
N GLY A 652 2.65 23.61 12.11
CA GLY A 652 4.09 23.53 12.37
C GLY A 652 4.67 22.12 12.20
N ARG A 653 3.85 21.07 12.31
CA ARG A 653 4.26 19.65 12.06
C ARG A 653 4.00 19.19 10.63
N ASN A 654 2.99 19.73 9.96
CA ASN A 654 2.65 19.48 8.55
C ASN A 654 2.02 20.74 7.93
N ASP A 655 2.82 21.49 7.21
CA ASP A 655 2.44 22.76 6.58
C ASP A 655 1.76 22.61 5.22
N THR A 656 1.62 21.38 4.68
CA THR A 656 0.99 21.13 3.38
C THR A 656 -0.50 20.78 3.48
N ALA A 657 -0.98 20.41 4.64
CA ALA A 657 -2.37 20.02 4.89
C ALA A 657 -3.32 21.23 4.82
N TYR A 658 -3.90 21.52 3.64
CA TYR A 658 -4.81 22.65 3.42
C TYR A 658 -5.98 22.70 4.42
N LYS A 659 -6.45 21.54 4.88
CA LYS A 659 -7.57 21.43 5.83
C LYS A 659 -7.32 22.13 7.17
N ASN A 660 -6.06 22.18 7.63
CA ASN A 660 -5.73 22.88 8.87
C ASN A 660 -5.82 24.39 8.69
N PHE A 661 -5.41 24.92 7.54
CA PHE A 661 -5.56 26.32 7.19
C PHE A 661 -7.03 26.71 6.98
N GLU A 662 -7.81 25.85 6.34
CA GLU A 662 -9.25 26.07 6.19
C GLU A 662 -9.95 26.15 7.54
N ARG A 663 -9.66 25.24 8.47
CA ARG A 663 -10.22 25.29 9.84
C ARG A 663 -9.76 26.52 10.60
N LEU A 664 -8.51 26.92 10.42
CA LEU A 664 -7.98 28.14 11.02
C LEU A 664 -8.69 29.38 10.47
N THR A 665 -9.06 29.38 9.19
CA THR A 665 -9.91 30.41 8.58
C THR A 665 -11.27 30.46 9.28
N ASP A 666 -11.91 29.31 9.49
CA ASP A 666 -13.20 29.26 10.20
C ASP A 666 -13.07 29.75 11.62
N VAL A 667 -12.02 29.38 12.36
CA VAL A 667 -11.74 29.88 13.73
C VAL A 667 -11.61 31.39 13.75
N TYR A 668 -10.80 31.99 12.89
CA TYR A 668 -10.59 33.43 12.85
C TYR A 668 -11.84 34.19 12.42
N HIS A 669 -12.61 33.64 11.48
CA HIS A 669 -13.88 34.22 11.05
C HIS A 669 -14.92 34.23 12.19
N GLN A 670 -15.00 33.17 13.01
CA GLN A 670 -15.86 33.10 14.16
C GLN A 670 -15.39 34.04 15.29
N LEU A 671 -14.07 34.18 15.49
CA LEU A 671 -13.52 35.17 16.44
C LEU A 671 -13.89 36.61 16.03
N ALA A 672 -13.78 36.93 14.74
CA ALA A 672 -14.20 38.23 14.20
C ALA A 672 -15.68 38.49 14.42
N ALA A 673 -16.54 37.49 14.26
CA ALA A 673 -17.98 37.59 14.48
C ALA A 673 -18.35 37.72 15.96
N GLY A 674 -17.55 37.19 16.89
CA GLY A 674 -17.78 37.25 18.34
C GLY A 674 -17.17 38.45 19.03
N THR A 675 -16.36 39.26 18.33
CA THR A 675 -15.67 40.41 18.89
C THR A 675 -16.52 41.70 18.72
N SER A 676 -16.58 42.50 19.76
CA SER A 676 -17.39 43.73 19.79
C SER A 676 -16.67 44.99 19.29
N THR A 677 -15.35 44.99 19.25
CA THR A 677 -14.53 46.14 18.83
C THR A 677 -14.18 46.06 17.35
N GLU A 678 -14.47 47.09 16.57
CA GLU A 678 -14.18 47.12 15.11
C GLU A 678 -12.69 46.92 14.79
N ARG A 679 -11.78 47.38 15.66
CA ARG A 679 -10.35 47.19 15.49
C ARG A 679 -9.94 45.70 15.61
N GLU A 680 -10.38 45.04 16.66
CA GLU A 680 -10.10 43.62 16.89
C GLU A 680 -10.77 42.74 15.83
N LYS A 681 -11.99 43.11 15.41
CA LYS A 681 -12.69 42.44 14.30
C LYS A 681 -11.89 42.53 13.00
N ALA A 682 -11.35 43.70 12.68
CA ALA A 682 -10.49 43.92 11.52
C ALA A 682 -9.20 43.07 11.62
N ASP A 683 -8.58 42.97 12.80
CA ASP A 683 -7.40 42.17 13.02
C ASP A 683 -7.69 40.67 12.83
N TRP A 684 -8.83 40.15 13.33
CA TRP A 684 -9.25 38.77 13.11
C TRP A 684 -9.63 38.48 11.67
N LEU A 685 -10.29 39.41 10.95
CA LEU A 685 -10.57 39.26 9.53
C LEU A 685 -9.29 39.21 8.69
N ASN A 686 -8.28 40.01 9.02
CA ASN A 686 -6.97 39.95 8.36
C ASN A 686 -6.31 38.58 8.55
N LYS A 687 -6.31 38.04 9.77
CA LYS A 687 -5.80 36.67 10.02
C LYS A 687 -6.61 35.61 9.28
N ALA A 688 -7.94 35.75 9.23
CA ALA A 688 -8.81 34.84 8.49
C ALA A 688 -8.50 34.87 6.99
N PHE A 689 -8.28 36.05 6.41
CA PHE A 689 -7.91 36.24 5.02
C PHE A 689 -6.56 35.61 4.70
N GLU A 690 -5.56 35.79 5.56
CA GLU A 690 -4.26 35.16 5.40
C GLU A 690 -4.35 33.62 5.45
N ALA A 691 -5.09 33.07 6.44
CA ALA A 691 -5.30 31.64 6.56
C ALA A 691 -6.05 31.07 5.32
N ALA A 692 -7.08 31.76 4.83
CA ALA A 692 -7.80 31.40 3.61
C ALA A 692 -6.88 31.41 2.37
N SER A 693 -6.03 32.43 2.25
CA SER A 693 -5.05 32.52 1.18
C SER A 693 -4.07 31.35 1.20
N GLN A 694 -3.61 30.95 2.39
CA GLN A 694 -2.76 29.78 2.58
C GLN A 694 -3.47 28.47 2.20
N ALA A 695 -4.77 28.35 2.51
CA ALA A 695 -5.58 27.19 2.12
C ALA A 695 -5.75 27.12 0.60
N VAL A 696 -6.10 28.23 -0.06
CA VAL A 696 -6.23 28.32 -1.52
C VAL A 696 -4.91 28.01 -2.21
N ASN A 697 -3.77 28.53 -1.74
CA ASN A 697 -2.45 28.23 -2.29
C ASN A 697 -2.10 26.75 -2.27
N ARG A 698 -2.66 25.97 -1.32
CA ARG A 698 -2.46 24.52 -1.21
C ARG A 698 -3.47 23.71 -2.00
N TYR A 699 -4.62 24.29 -2.29
CA TYR A 699 -5.65 23.67 -3.10
C TYR A 699 -6.37 24.68 -3.99
N PRO A 700 -5.69 25.23 -5.03
CA PRO A 700 -6.24 26.28 -5.89
C PRO A 700 -7.44 25.81 -6.73
N GLY A 701 -7.62 24.53 -6.98
CA GLY A 701 -8.78 23.97 -7.69
C GLY A 701 -9.96 23.64 -6.75
N CYS A 702 -10.11 24.32 -5.62
CA CYS A 702 -11.22 24.10 -4.68
C CYS A 702 -12.16 25.31 -4.61
N GLY A 703 -13.29 25.28 -5.32
CA GLY A 703 -14.25 26.38 -5.34
C GLY A 703 -14.72 26.82 -3.96
N ARG A 704 -14.92 25.88 -3.02
CA ARG A 704 -15.31 26.18 -1.65
C ARG A 704 -14.29 27.04 -0.88
N LEU A 705 -13.00 26.86 -1.13
CA LEU A 705 -11.95 27.68 -0.52
C LEU A 705 -11.93 29.08 -1.10
N HIS A 706 -12.11 29.22 -2.42
CA HIS A 706 -12.24 30.53 -3.08
C HIS A 706 -13.49 31.26 -2.56
N PHE A 707 -14.62 30.56 -2.41
CA PHE A 707 -15.84 31.14 -1.83
C PHE A 707 -15.60 31.69 -0.42
N LYS A 708 -14.98 30.92 0.49
CA LYS A 708 -14.64 31.37 1.84
C LYS A 708 -13.73 32.60 1.83
N GLN A 709 -12.72 32.61 0.96
CA GLN A 709 -11.80 33.73 0.83
C GLN A 709 -12.52 34.99 0.33
N ALA A 710 -13.40 34.84 -0.68
CA ALA A 710 -14.23 35.92 -1.19
C ALA A 710 -15.15 36.49 -0.10
N GLN A 711 -15.80 35.63 0.71
CA GLN A 711 -16.67 36.05 1.79
C GLN A 711 -15.95 36.92 2.84
N ILE A 712 -14.71 36.55 3.18
CA ILE A 712 -13.89 37.33 4.13
C ILE A 712 -13.46 38.64 3.49
N ALA A 713 -13.00 38.65 2.22
CA ALA A 713 -12.64 39.88 1.53
C ALA A 713 -13.80 40.85 1.38
N ASP A 714 -15.01 40.36 1.14
CA ASP A 714 -16.22 41.13 1.07
C ASP A 714 -16.53 41.81 2.42
N GLN A 715 -16.42 41.08 3.55
CA GLN A 715 -16.56 41.64 4.89
C GLN A 715 -15.48 42.68 5.24
N MET A 716 -14.30 42.60 4.62
CA MET A 716 -13.22 43.58 4.74
C MET A 716 -13.43 44.81 3.84
N GLY A 717 -14.46 44.81 2.98
CA GLY A 717 -14.74 45.88 2.02
C GLY A 717 -13.89 45.84 0.75
N ASN A 718 -13.16 44.74 0.51
CA ASN A 718 -12.39 44.55 -0.71
C ASN A 718 -13.27 43.95 -1.81
N ALA A 719 -14.09 44.80 -2.44
CA ALA A 719 -15.12 44.41 -3.39
C ALA A 719 -14.53 43.73 -4.68
N GLU A 720 -13.43 44.25 -5.23
CA GLU A 720 -12.81 43.75 -6.42
C GLU A 720 -12.29 42.31 -6.21
N PHE A 721 -11.52 42.10 -5.15
CA PHE A 721 -11.00 40.78 -4.81
C PHE A 721 -12.12 39.78 -4.48
N ALA A 722 -13.18 40.22 -3.78
CA ALA A 722 -14.32 39.37 -3.47
C ALA A 722 -15.04 38.92 -4.74
N ALA A 723 -15.32 39.83 -5.69
CA ALA A 723 -15.95 39.52 -6.96
C ALA A 723 -15.11 38.53 -7.78
N GLU A 724 -13.78 38.74 -7.88
CA GLU A 724 -12.86 37.84 -8.57
C GLU A 724 -12.94 36.41 -8.00
N HIS A 725 -12.87 36.28 -6.68
CA HIS A 725 -12.83 34.97 -6.05
C HIS A 725 -14.18 34.25 -5.97
N TYR A 726 -15.32 34.98 -5.90
CA TYR A 726 -16.64 34.40 -6.11
C TYR A 726 -16.78 33.89 -7.56
N GLY A 727 -16.32 34.69 -8.55
CA GLY A 727 -16.27 34.26 -9.95
C GLY A 727 -15.42 33.02 -10.14
N LYS A 728 -14.24 32.96 -9.50
CA LYS A 728 -13.36 31.80 -9.54
C LYS A 728 -13.97 30.54 -8.93
N ALA A 729 -14.73 30.70 -7.82
CA ALA A 729 -15.43 29.57 -7.22
C ALA A 729 -16.48 28.97 -8.16
N MET A 730 -17.22 29.80 -8.90
CA MET A 730 -18.19 29.36 -9.92
C MET A 730 -17.48 28.72 -11.12
N GLU A 731 -16.42 29.32 -11.66
CA GLU A 731 -15.65 28.77 -12.78
C GLU A 731 -15.15 27.34 -12.48
N ILE A 732 -14.58 27.14 -11.28
CA ILE A 732 -14.11 25.81 -10.82
C ILE A 732 -15.26 24.81 -10.74
N GLU A 733 -16.43 25.22 -10.27
CA GLU A 733 -17.61 24.36 -10.19
C GLU A 733 -18.15 24.01 -11.58
N ASP A 734 -18.17 24.96 -12.50
CA ASP A 734 -18.64 24.75 -13.88
C ASP A 734 -17.71 23.82 -14.65
N GLU A 735 -16.38 24.01 -14.56
CA GLU A 735 -15.41 23.08 -15.13
C GLU A 735 -15.59 21.65 -14.59
N TYR A 736 -15.86 21.52 -13.29
CA TYR A 736 -16.12 20.22 -12.67
C TYR A 736 -17.43 19.60 -13.21
N ARG A 737 -18.51 20.38 -13.31
CA ARG A 737 -19.82 19.92 -13.85
C ARG A 737 -19.71 19.44 -15.27
N ASP A 738 -18.95 20.16 -16.10
CA ASP A 738 -18.70 19.79 -17.49
C ASP A 738 -17.92 18.47 -17.59
N GLN A 739 -16.89 18.30 -16.79
CA GLN A 739 -16.18 17.03 -16.71
C GLN A 739 -17.08 15.90 -16.18
N PHE A 740 -17.93 16.17 -15.19
CA PHE A 740 -18.85 15.16 -14.65
C PHE A 740 -19.83 14.67 -15.72
N ARG A 741 -20.40 15.57 -16.54
CA ARG A 741 -21.24 15.20 -17.69
C ARG A 741 -20.50 14.32 -18.70
N GLN A 742 -19.24 14.64 -19.01
CA GLN A 742 -18.42 13.82 -19.91
C GLN A 742 -18.12 12.43 -19.33
N MET A 743 -17.92 12.33 -18.02
CA MET A 743 -17.61 11.05 -17.36
C MET A 743 -18.83 10.16 -17.18
N TYR A 744 -20.01 10.76 -16.97
CA TYR A 744 -21.26 10.07 -16.62
C TYR A 744 -22.43 10.56 -17.49
N PRO A 745 -22.38 10.35 -18.82
CA PRO A 745 -23.37 10.92 -19.76
C PRO A 745 -24.79 10.36 -19.58
N GLU A 746 -24.95 9.23 -18.89
CA GLU A 746 -26.25 8.61 -18.61
C GLU A 746 -26.93 9.19 -17.35
N ARG A 747 -26.27 10.09 -16.62
CA ARG A 747 -26.85 10.72 -15.42
C ARG A 747 -27.42 12.08 -15.73
N GLU A 748 -28.69 12.27 -15.36
CA GLU A 748 -29.39 13.55 -15.46
C GLU A 748 -28.95 14.51 -14.36
N ASP A 749 -28.77 14.00 -13.13
CA ASP A 749 -28.39 14.81 -11.97
C ASP A 749 -26.88 14.92 -11.83
N ILE A 750 -26.40 16.16 -11.73
CA ILE A 750 -25.00 16.49 -11.45
C ILE A 750 -24.87 16.73 -9.96
N VAL A 751 -24.00 15.96 -9.32
CA VAL A 751 -23.68 16.16 -7.91
C VAL A 751 -22.65 17.28 -7.78
N SER A 752 -23.06 18.41 -7.27
CA SER A 752 -22.22 19.61 -7.08
C SER A 752 -21.19 19.41 -5.96
N ARG A 753 -20.04 20.09 -6.08
CA ARG A 753 -18.99 20.17 -5.06
C ARG A 753 -19.13 21.39 -4.16
N ILE A 754 -19.82 22.41 -4.64
CA ILE A 754 -20.26 23.57 -3.88
C ILE A 754 -21.77 23.46 -3.69
N ASP A 755 -22.25 23.76 -2.48
CA ASP A 755 -23.69 23.81 -2.22
C ASP A 755 -24.41 24.75 -3.19
N LYS A 756 -25.63 24.39 -3.59
CA LYS A 756 -26.41 25.17 -4.56
C LYS A 756 -26.64 26.60 -4.09
N ASN A 757 -26.89 26.77 -2.78
CA ASN A 757 -27.11 28.10 -2.21
C ASN A 757 -25.84 28.94 -2.22
N MET A 758 -24.68 28.32 -1.96
CA MET A 758 -23.37 28.99 -2.08
C MET A 758 -23.10 29.44 -3.52
N TYR A 759 -23.44 28.61 -4.51
CA TYR A 759 -23.27 28.96 -5.92
C TYR A 759 -24.17 30.13 -6.33
N LEU A 760 -25.45 30.09 -5.93
CA LEU A 760 -26.41 31.18 -6.21
C LEU A 760 -25.98 32.48 -5.52
N TYR A 761 -25.60 32.39 -4.24
CA TYR A 761 -25.08 33.54 -3.49
C TYR A 761 -23.84 34.17 -4.16
N ALA A 762 -22.88 33.33 -4.60
CA ALA A 762 -21.71 33.82 -5.31
C ALA A 762 -22.08 34.57 -6.59
N LYS A 763 -23.08 34.06 -7.34
CA LYS A 763 -23.56 34.68 -8.58
C LYS A 763 -24.19 36.06 -8.33
N GLU A 764 -25.14 36.13 -7.40
CA GLU A 764 -25.80 37.39 -7.01
C GLU A 764 -24.76 38.39 -6.52
N ARG A 765 -23.79 37.95 -5.71
CA ARG A 765 -22.80 38.83 -5.13
C ARG A 765 -21.83 39.40 -6.16
N VAL A 766 -21.43 38.61 -7.17
CA VAL A 766 -20.61 39.10 -8.28
C VAL A 766 -21.35 40.19 -9.06
N GLU A 767 -22.63 40.01 -9.36
CA GLU A 767 -23.47 41.02 -10.02
C GLU A 767 -23.52 42.31 -9.24
N GLU A 768 -23.83 42.27 -7.92
CA GLU A 768 -23.90 43.43 -7.04
C GLU A 768 -22.54 44.16 -6.88
N LEU A 769 -21.43 43.42 -6.82
CA LEU A 769 -20.10 44.02 -6.62
C LEU A 769 -19.56 44.66 -7.91
N SER A 770 -19.90 44.10 -9.09
CA SER A 770 -19.56 44.68 -10.38
C SER A 770 -20.31 45.97 -10.65
N GLU A 771 -21.61 46.06 -10.32
CA GLU A 771 -22.41 47.29 -10.44
C GLU A 771 -21.89 48.42 -9.52
N LYS A 772 -21.30 48.10 -8.35
CA LYS A 772 -20.69 49.07 -7.44
C LYS A 772 -19.31 49.57 -7.92
N SER A 773 -18.60 48.81 -8.73
CA SER A 773 -17.31 49.21 -9.26
C SER A 773 -17.43 50.14 -10.47
N ASP A 774 -18.58 50.10 -11.21
CA ASP A 774 -18.85 50.91 -12.37
C ASP A 774 -19.51 52.30 -12.02
N ASN A 775 -19.94 52.46 -10.76
CA ASN A 775 -20.45 53.74 -10.19
C ASN A 775 -19.38 54.39 -9.28
#